data_90cbf3fd10f39e4e127df3984eafa3a8
#
_entry.id   90cbf3fd10f39e4e127df3984eafa3a8
#
_cell.length_a   1.000
_cell.length_b   1.000
_cell.length_c   1.000
_cell.angle_alpha   90.00
_cell.angle_beta   90.00
_cell.angle_gamma   90.00
#
_symmetry.space_group_name_H-M   'P 1'
#
loop_
_entity.id
_entity.type
_entity.pdbx_description
1 polymer ?
#
loop_
_entity_poly.entity_id
_entity_poly.type
_entity_poly.pdbx_seq_one_letter_code
_entity_poly.pdbx_strand_id
1 'polypeptide(L)'
;MLAMLLCTSLAMAQSKFNVKGIIIDKETDEALIAASVQLTKEDGTYVTGKATDMNGAFEMKNVKKDKYKLKITYVGYQPKELDLDLTTQKEKNVDMGYLTMSTDAVMLEAATVTAQASKVQVKGDSLVFNADAYRLPPGSALEELIKRLPGATIEEDGTVKINGKAVSKILVDGKEYFINDKNVALKNLPTNIIDNVKAYDRKSDLARVTGIDDGEDETVLDLTVKKGMMNGWMGQLNGGMGTEKRYNTRANINRFTDSESYSLVASANNIGDRGFGGGGGRGWGRWNGNGLRASKELGFNFATETDKLETGGYIWHRYDGNDSWSQSSSQNFVNKIGAFSQSVNQSYSSNASLSAGFRLEWKPDSMWNIIFRPNASYSRNRGYSYGNSGTYDSDPAEYDEKKLDEAEQAFGDRAEVSDSEIDDIIETIVNTRNSRQQTYSNNKGMNGELQINRKLNNEGRNITLRMTGGFTNSESTQLSASSINYRASTGMDNDINNRYYDTPSRSRNYSIQATYSEPIAKRTYLQFSYRFNYRYNKSDRGAYTYDDLTYSDLVNALKTHRYDVAGAVDELMSLGHEQLYDNSLSQFSEYQNFDHTAGIMLRIVRDKYNLSAGVEILPQHSVLNYKYMGKEYNDITRNVVNFTPTLNLRYKFNDMTNLQVRYNGRTSQPSMTNLLEITDDSDPLNIRMGNSKLKPSFSQNLRAFFNTYDAEHQRSLFSHAYFQLTQNSISNRTYYDESTGVSTTKPENINGNWSGGLGLGMSTAIDKEKYFTIDEFTNFGYTNSVGYLDPVKFPDNDKSTTKGLSLNQSLSFTYRKDWLEASLNGDMTYTHQTNNVLDNNTFNYWDFSYGAELNIMAPWGTTLNSDISMNSRRGYSQASMNTNELIWNVMISHSFFKDRSLTVSLEWNDILKEQSNISRTINAFQRSDSRSNTIYSYGMVRVIYKLNIFGGKFGASGGNQGGFGNFGGWGGGRPGGGGGGRPGGRR
;
A
#
# COMPACT_ATOMS: atom_id res chain seq x y z
N MET A 1 35.87 41.00 -64.85
CA MET A 1 34.79 40.92 -63.89
C MET A 1 35.01 39.70 -62.91
N LEU A 2 36.19 39.65 -62.33
CA LEU A 2 36.58 38.57 -61.45
C LEU A 2 37.68 39.04 -60.46
N ALA A 3 37.69 40.30 -60.04
CA ALA A 3 38.72 40.90 -59.20
C ALA A 3 38.15 41.93 -58.25
N MET A 4 36.91 41.67 -57.77
CA MET A 4 36.27 42.59 -56.81
C MET A 4 35.42 41.82 -55.72
N LEU A 5 35.92 40.71 -55.22
CA LEU A 5 35.30 39.92 -54.11
C LEU A 5 36.34 39.34 -53.18
N LEU A 6 37.40 40.02 -52.90
CA LEU A 6 38.46 39.63 -51.97
C LEU A 6 38.91 40.80 -51.08
N CYS A 7 37.93 41.45 -50.47
CA CYS A 7 38.20 42.38 -49.38
C CYS A 7 37.01 42.37 -48.40
N THR A 8 37.29 42.11 -47.19
CA THR A 8 36.47 42.21 -45.97
C THR A 8 35.97 40.88 -45.39
N SER A 9 36.87 40.14 -44.76
CA SER A 9 36.56 39.42 -43.54
C SER A 9 37.84 39.30 -42.66
N LEU A 10 38.39 40.42 -42.22
CA LEU A 10 39.14 40.50 -40.98
C LEU A 10 38.11 40.41 -39.86
N ALA A 11 37.56 39.22 -39.63
CA ALA A 11 36.87 38.92 -38.38
C ALA A 11 37.94 38.99 -37.30
N MET A 12 37.94 40.04 -36.50
CA MET A 12 38.66 40.10 -35.24
C MET A 12 38.25 38.87 -34.42
N ALA A 13 39.10 37.87 -34.33
CA ALA A 13 38.94 36.74 -33.43
C ALA A 13 39.07 37.30 -32.01
N GLN A 14 37.96 37.73 -31.42
CA GLN A 14 37.93 38.13 -30.02
C GLN A 14 38.37 36.95 -29.20
N SER A 15 39.48 37.11 -28.44
CA SER A 15 40.00 36.11 -27.52
C SER A 15 38.92 35.76 -26.49
N LYS A 16 38.52 34.50 -26.45
CA LYS A 16 37.54 33.98 -25.48
C LYS A 16 38.31 33.33 -24.35
N PHE A 17 37.87 33.55 -23.13
CA PHE A 17 38.45 33.06 -21.88
C PHE A 17 37.54 32.09 -21.19
N ASN A 18 38.10 31.13 -20.45
CA ASN A 18 37.36 30.30 -19.50
C ASN A 18 37.75 30.72 -18.10
N VAL A 19 36.79 31.11 -17.29
CA VAL A 19 36.99 31.52 -15.88
C VAL A 19 36.48 30.42 -14.99
N LYS A 20 37.32 29.91 -14.10
CA LYS A 20 37.00 28.85 -13.15
C LYS A 20 37.47 29.17 -11.73
N GLY A 21 36.88 28.55 -10.73
CA GLY A 21 37.28 28.68 -9.31
C GLY A 21 36.42 27.78 -8.42
N ILE A 22 36.75 27.74 -7.14
CA ILE A 22 36.08 26.93 -6.12
C ILE A 22 35.60 27.86 -5.00
N ILE A 23 34.34 27.79 -4.65
CA ILE A 23 33.73 28.58 -3.58
C ILE A 23 33.65 27.75 -2.31
N ILE A 24 34.23 28.24 -1.23
CA ILE A 24 34.27 27.57 0.07
C ILE A 24 33.80 28.49 1.19
N ASP A 25 33.32 27.90 2.27
CA ASP A 25 33.04 28.60 3.53
C ASP A 25 34.33 29.02 4.19
N LYS A 26 34.38 30.24 4.70
CA LYS A 26 35.58 30.81 5.32
C LYS A 26 35.93 30.19 6.66
N GLU A 27 34.95 29.68 7.40
CA GLU A 27 35.11 29.17 8.77
C GLU A 27 35.28 27.64 8.79
N THR A 28 34.65 26.93 7.85
CA THR A 28 34.64 25.44 7.82
C THR A 28 35.46 24.85 6.69
N ASP A 29 35.98 25.69 5.74
CA ASP A 29 36.65 25.25 4.50
C ASP A 29 35.80 24.29 3.63
N GLU A 30 34.50 24.13 3.94
CA GLU A 30 33.61 23.31 3.17
C GLU A 30 33.19 23.95 1.84
N ALA A 31 33.04 23.14 0.80
CA ALA A 31 32.61 23.58 -0.52
C ALA A 31 31.16 24.10 -0.50
N LEU A 32 30.93 25.31 -0.99
CA LEU A 32 29.59 25.90 -1.10
C LEU A 32 28.92 25.44 -2.40
N ILE A 33 28.04 24.44 -2.28
CA ILE A 33 27.33 23.80 -3.39
C ILE A 33 26.14 24.67 -3.81
N ALA A 34 25.97 24.86 -5.15
CA ALA A 34 24.91 25.71 -5.71
C ALA A 34 24.99 27.21 -5.35
N ALA A 35 26.17 27.70 -4.96
CA ALA A 35 26.40 29.13 -4.85
C ALA A 35 26.27 29.78 -6.23
N SER A 36 25.56 30.89 -6.32
CA SER A 36 25.35 31.64 -7.57
C SER A 36 26.56 32.53 -7.86
N VAL A 37 27.24 32.29 -8.99
CA VAL A 37 28.36 33.05 -9.50
C VAL A 37 27.92 33.76 -10.75
N GLN A 38 27.89 35.11 -10.75
CA GLN A 38 27.44 35.93 -11.85
C GLN A 38 28.60 36.84 -12.33
N LEU A 39 28.67 37.00 -13.63
CA LEU A 39 29.63 37.93 -14.27
C LEU A 39 28.85 39.11 -14.85
N THR A 40 29.15 40.30 -14.40
CA THR A 40 28.55 41.55 -14.90
C THR A 40 29.66 42.47 -15.45
N LYS A 41 29.30 43.35 -16.35
CA LYS A 41 30.18 44.46 -16.77
C LYS A 41 30.29 45.51 -15.68
N GLU A 42 31.21 46.46 -15.82
CA GLU A 42 31.36 47.58 -14.89
C GLU A 42 30.06 48.43 -14.76
N ASP A 43 29.24 48.50 -15.82
CA ASP A 43 27.96 49.19 -15.85
C ASP A 43 26.79 48.38 -15.23
N GLY A 44 27.09 47.19 -14.64
CA GLY A 44 26.10 46.30 -14.07
C GLY A 44 25.35 45.39 -15.04
N THR A 45 25.65 45.47 -16.35
CA THR A 45 24.99 44.58 -17.35
C THR A 45 25.41 43.15 -17.15
N TYR A 46 24.44 42.22 -17.00
CA TYR A 46 24.62 40.79 -16.84
C TYR A 46 25.22 40.16 -18.11
N VAL A 47 26.27 39.33 -17.95
CA VAL A 47 26.97 38.66 -19.05
C VAL A 47 26.75 37.17 -19.06
N THR A 48 27.00 36.50 -17.94
CA THR A 48 26.80 35.08 -17.76
C THR A 48 26.79 34.73 -16.28
N GLY A 49 26.25 33.55 -15.94
CA GLY A 49 26.28 33.05 -14.56
C GLY A 49 26.29 31.54 -14.50
N LYS A 50 26.77 31.00 -13.41
CA LYS A 50 26.83 29.57 -13.11
C LYS A 50 26.58 29.33 -11.62
N ALA A 51 25.94 28.23 -11.28
CA ALA A 51 25.93 27.72 -9.90
C ALA A 51 27.13 26.80 -9.73
N THR A 52 27.72 26.77 -8.52
CA THR A 52 28.82 25.86 -8.16
C THR A 52 28.34 24.41 -8.11
N ASP A 53 29.21 23.50 -8.47
CA ASP A 53 28.98 22.05 -8.41
C ASP A 53 29.13 21.48 -6.98
N MET A 54 29.13 20.15 -6.85
CA MET A 54 29.23 19.44 -5.56
C MET A 54 30.58 19.68 -4.84
N ASN A 55 31.61 20.12 -5.56
CA ASN A 55 32.93 20.45 -5.01
C ASN A 55 33.08 21.96 -4.81
N GLY A 56 32.00 22.74 -4.93
CA GLY A 56 32.04 24.20 -4.90
C GLY A 56 32.63 24.83 -6.17
N ALA A 57 32.91 24.06 -7.21
CA ALA A 57 33.59 24.53 -8.40
C ALA A 57 32.59 25.13 -9.40
N PHE A 58 33.05 26.21 -10.08
CA PHE A 58 32.33 26.80 -11.21
C PHE A 58 33.26 26.96 -12.42
N GLU A 59 32.69 26.88 -13.61
CA GLU A 59 33.43 27.16 -14.87
C GLU A 59 32.51 27.94 -15.83
N MET A 60 32.95 29.16 -16.22
CA MET A 60 32.30 30.00 -17.22
C MET A 60 33.14 29.99 -18.51
N LYS A 61 32.59 29.43 -19.58
CA LYS A 61 33.27 29.27 -20.88
C LYS A 61 32.91 30.40 -21.83
N ASN A 62 33.85 30.69 -22.73
CA ASN A 62 33.65 31.65 -23.82
C ASN A 62 33.41 33.11 -23.37
N VAL A 63 33.98 33.55 -22.27
CA VAL A 63 33.92 34.94 -21.80
C VAL A 63 34.78 35.81 -22.73
N LYS A 64 34.24 36.93 -23.18
CA LYS A 64 34.96 37.86 -24.09
C LYS A 64 36.05 38.65 -23.33
N LYS A 65 37.02 39.18 -24.05
CA LYS A 65 38.07 40.00 -23.45
C LYS A 65 37.49 41.40 -23.09
N ASP A 66 37.27 41.63 -21.78
CA ASP A 66 36.71 42.85 -21.24
C ASP A 66 36.99 42.91 -19.73
N LYS A 67 36.60 43.98 -19.05
CA LYS A 67 36.61 44.09 -17.59
C LYS A 67 35.26 43.73 -17.06
N TYR A 68 35.26 42.94 -15.98
CA TYR A 68 34.06 42.36 -15.38
C TYR A 68 34.08 42.45 -13.86
N LYS A 69 32.91 42.37 -13.24
CA LYS A 69 32.71 42.12 -11.83
C LYS A 69 32.15 40.72 -11.66
N LEU A 70 32.86 39.88 -10.89
CA LEU A 70 32.38 38.56 -10.47
C LEU A 70 31.65 38.70 -9.17
N LYS A 71 30.32 38.47 -9.20
CA LYS A 71 29.47 38.54 -8.03
C LYS A 71 29.07 37.14 -7.57
N ILE A 72 29.41 36.81 -6.32
CA ILE A 72 29.10 35.52 -5.71
C ILE A 72 28.05 35.73 -4.64
N THR A 73 26.97 34.99 -4.70
CA THR A 73 25.90 35.00 -3.70
C THR A 73 25.52 33.58 -3.29
N TYR A 74 25.30 33.41 -1.99
CA TYR A 74 24.83 32.17 -1.41
C TYR A 74 23.91 32.47 -0.23
N VAL A 75 22.85 31.67 -0.02
CA VAL A 75 21.87 31.92 1.04
C VAL A 75 22.54 31.81 2.42
N GLY A 76 22.43 32.86 3.24
CA GLY A 76 23.05 32.91 4.55
C GLY A 76 24.51 33.39 4.56
N TYR A 77 25.04 33.89 3.41
CA TYR A 77 26.40 34.42 3.29
C TYR A 77 26.36 35.84 2.76
N GLN A 78 27.38 36.61 3.15
CA GLN A 78 27.59 37.97 2.62
C GLN A 78 27.96 37.90 1.13
N PRO A 79 27.27 38.65 0.24
CA PRO A 79 27.62 38.72 -1.16
C PRO A 79 29.08 39.18 -1.31
N LYS A 80 29.84 38.49 -2.17
CA LYS A 80 31.20 38.81 -2.49
C LYS A 80 31.31 39.28 -3.92
N GLU A 81 31.88 40.47 -4.14
CA GLU A 81 32.19 41.04 -5.46
C GLU A 81 33.71 41.12 -5.66
N LEU A 82 34.16 40.68 -6.82
CA LEU A 82 35.60 40.70 -7.20
C LEU A 82 35.74 41.29 -8.60
N ASP A 83 36.68 42.19 -8.78
CA ASP A 83 37.03 42.73 -10.10
C ASP A 83 37.82 41.72 -10.91
N LEU A 84 37.40 41.45 -12.14
CA LEU A 84 38.07 40.52 -13.07
C LEU A 84 38.41 41.25 -14.37
N ASP A 85 39.71 41.60 -14.52
CA ASP A 85 40.22 42.24 -15.72
C ASP A 85 40.81 41.16 -16.68
N LEU A 86 40.05 40.80 -17.72
CA LEU A 86 40.51 39.89 -18.77
C LEU A 86 41.26 40.62 -19.92
N THR A 87 41.40 41.94 -19.85
CA THR A 87 42.15 42.73 -20.89
C THR A 87 43.64 42.52 -20.81
N THR A 88 44.16 42.26 -19.60
CA THR A 88 45.59 42.05 -19.31
C THR A 88 46.02 40.58 -19.31
N GLN A 89 45.07 39.68 -19.30
CA GLN A 89 45.32 38.24 -19.24
C GLN A 89 45.86 37.68 -20.55
N LYS A 90 46.91 36.84 -20.44
CA LYS A 90 47.55 36.16 -21.57
C LYS A 90 47.09 34.72 -21.71
N GLU A 91 46.69 34.07 -20.59
CA GLU A 91 46.21 32.69 -20.56
C GLU A 91 44.71 32.62 -20.80
N LYS A 92 44.27 31.71 -21.65
CA LYS A 92 42.82 31.52 -21.95
C LYS A 92 42.03 30.92 -20.83
N ASN A 93 42.68 30.22 -19.91
CA ASN A 93 42.06 29.60 -18.72
C ASN A 93 42.44 30.41 -17.48
N VAL A 94 41.56 31.21 -16.95
CA VAL A 94 41.74 31.99 -15.75
C VAL A 94 41.22 31.21 -14.55
N ASP A 95 42.12 30.78 -13.68
CA ASP A 95 41.80 30.08 -12.45
C ASP A 95 41.83 31.08 -11.27
N MET A 96 40.61 31.26 -10.67
CA MET A 96 40.42 32.17 -9.52
C MET A 96 40.81 31.54 -8.19
N GLY A 97 41.18 30.23 -8.18
CA GLY A 97 41.51 29.49 -6.97
C GLY A 97 40.34 29.31 -6.02
N TYR A 98 40.65 29.26 -4.73
CA TYR A 98 39.63 29.16 -3.68
C TYR A 98 39.13 30.54 -3.31
N LEU A 99 37.82 30.73 -3.43
CA LEU A 99 37.11 31.98 -3.09
C LEU A 99 36.25 31.74 -1.84
N THR A 100 36.69 32.31 -0.72
CA THR A 100 36.00 32.14 0.57
C THR A 100 34.81 33.09 0.70
N MET A 101 33.68 32.63 1.27
CA MET A 101 32.53 33.44 1.67
C MET A 101 32.36 33.40 3.19
N SER A 102 31.98 34.52 3.77
CA SER A 102 31.68 34.63 5.20
C SER A 102 30.16 34.56 5.42
N THR A 103 29.73 33.92 6.50
CA THR A 103 28.31 33.85 6.89
C THR A 103 27.77 35.23 7.23
N ASP A 104 26.55 35.54 6.80
CA ASP A 104 25.85 36.79 7.13
C ASP A 104 24.67 36.51 8.06
N ALA A 105 24.76 37.00 9.28
CA ALA A 105 23.74 36.85 10.30
C ALA A 105 22.51 37.80 10.10
N VAL A 106 22.52 38.71 9.12
CA VAL A 106 21.54 39.80 8.97
C VAL A 106 20.65 39.65 7.71
N MET A 107 21.00 38.82 6.71
CA MET A 107 20.32 38.82 5.40
C MET A 107 19.40 37.62 5.19
N LEU A 108 18.32 37.47 5.94
CA LEU A 108 17.22 36.53 5.67
C LEU A 108 16.01 37.16 4.95
N GLU A 109 16.03 38.45 4.62
CA GLU A 109 14.81 39.13 4.13
C GLU A 109 14.71 39.37 2.62
N ALA A 110 15.74 39.19 1.81
CA ALA A 110 15.61 39.39 0.35
C ALA A 110 16.69 38.73 -0.49
N ALA A 111 16.66 37.43 -0.63
CA ALA A 111 17.37 36.79 -1.74
C ALA A 111 16.34 36.33 -2.79
N THR A 112 16.07 37.15 -3.79
CA THR A 112 15.41 36.73 -5.02
C THR A 112 16.42 35.91 -5.80
N VAL A 113 16.42 34.58 -5.63
CA VAL A 113 17.25 33.66 -6.40
C VAL A 113 16.71 33.60 -7.83
N THR A 114 17.39 34.24 -8.77
CA THR A 114 17.07 34.20 -10.21
C THR A 114 17.61 32.99 -10.95
N ALA A 115 18.36 32.10 -10.28
CA ALA A 115 18.71 30.80 -10.83
C ALA A 115 17.70 29.77 -10.34
N GLN A 116 16.81 29.29 -11.20
CA GLN A 116 15.95 28.15 -10.88
C GLN A 116 16.87 26.92 -10.63
N ALA A 117 16.91 26.46 -9.40
CA ALA A 117 17.51 25.18 -9.09
C ALA A 117 16.80 24.08 -9.91
N SER A 118 17.56 23.19 -10.52
CA SER A 118 16.98 22.10 -11.31
C SER A 118 15.98 21.33 -10.46
N LYS A 119 14.76 21.15 -10.94
CA LYS A 119 13.70 20.40 -10.22
C LYS A 119 14.15 18.98 -9.91
N VAL A 120 14.91 18.36 -10.84
CA VAL A 120 15.41 16.99 -10.72
C VAL A 120 16.88 16.97 -11.14
N GLN A 121 17.70 16.28 -10.39
CA GLN A 121 19.11 16.01 -10.69
C GLN A 121 19.37 14.50 -10.60
N VAL A 122 20.24 14.01 -11.48
CA VAL A 122 20.74 12.64 -11.42
C VAL A 122 22.12 12.68 -10.75
N LYS A 123 22.28 11.92 -9.66
CA LYS A 123 23.55 11.79 -8.95
C LYS A 123 23.91 10.30 -8.85
N GLY A 124 24.75 9.81 -9.76
CA GLY A 124 25.05 8.37 -9.87
C GLY A 124 23.76 7.60 -10.22
N ASP A 125 23.37 6.65 -9.40
CA ASP A 125 22.15 5.85 -9.53
C ASP A 125 20.91 6.45 -8.81
N SER A 126 21.04 7.67 -8.27
CA SER A 126 20.00 8.33 -7.47
C SER A 126 19.33 9.46 -8.23
N LEU A 127 18.00 9.54 -8.12
CA LEU A 127 17.22 10.71 -8.53
C LEU A 127 17.06 11.64 -7.34
N VAL A 128 17.49 12.88 -7.47
CA VAL A 128 17.40 13.91 -6.43
C VAL A 128 16.41 14.98 -6.88
N PHE A 129 15.28 15.06 -6.19
CA PHE A 129 14.24 16.05 -6.41
C PHE A 129 14.40 17.18 -5.40
N ASN A 130 14.50 18.41 -5.87
CA ASN A 130 14.52 19.59 -5.00
C ASN A 130 13.09 19.90 -4.53
N ALA A 131 12.84 19.78 -3.21
CA ALA A 131 11.48 19.96 -2.66
C ALA A 131 10.97 21.41 -2.82
N ASP A 132 11.82 22.40 -2.73
CA ASP A 132 11.44 23.81 -2.87
C ASP A 132 11.07 24.20 -4.31
N ALA A 133 11.44 23.39 -5.30
CA ALA A 133 11.02 23.58 -6.69
C ALA A 133 9.55 23.19 -6.94
N TYR A 134 8.90 22.53 -5.97
CA TYR A 134 7.50 22.12 -6.03
C TYR A 134 6.70 22.94 -5.04
N ARG A 135 5.88 23.85 -5.54
CA ARG A 135 5.01 24.67 -4.69
C ARG A 135 3.84 23.83 -4.18
N LEU A 136 3.68 23.83 -2.87
CA LEU A 136 2.68 23.04 -2.17
C LEU A 136 1.81 23.95 -1.31
N PRO A 137 0.52 23.61 -1.12
CA PRO A 137 -0.32 24.29 -0.15
C PRO A 137 0.34 24.29 1.22
N PRO A 138 0.20 25.35 2.01
CA PRO A 138 0.74 25.37 3.36
C PRO A 138 0.16 24.24 4.20
N GLY A 139 1.03 23.43 4.84
CA GLY A 139 0.60 22.31 5.63
C GLY A 139 0.51 20.98 4.93
N SER A 140 0.93 20.95 3.67
CA SER A 140 1.02 19.73 2.92
C SER A 140 1.95 18.74 3.61
N ALA A 141 1.52 17.48 3.65
CA ALA A 141 2.34 16.36 4.04
C ALA A 141 3.24 15.89 2.88
N LEU A 142 4.22 15.06 3.17
CA LEU A 142 5.12 14.47 2.18
C LEU A 142 4.38 13.82 1.00
N GLU A 143 3.23 13.20 1.25
CA GLU A 143 2.39 12.60 0.22
C GLU A 143 2.09 13.57 -0.94
N GLU A 144 1.76 14.84 -0.63
CA GLU A 144 1.46 15.85 -1.64
C GLU A 144 2.69 16.28 -2.45
N LEU A 145 3.88 16.23 -1.84
CA LEU A 145 5.13 16.44 -2.56
C LEU A 145 5.38 15.29 -3.53
N ILE A 146 5.26 14.04 -3.05
CA ILE A 146 5.54 12.86 -3.86
C ILE A 146 4.60 12.76 -5.06
N LYS A 147 3.32 13.09 -4.93
CA LYS A 147 2.36 13.13 -6.05
C LYS A 147 2.79 14.06 -7.18
N ARG A 148 3.64 15.04 -6.90
CA ARG A 148 4.13 16.04 -7.87
C ARG A 148 5.51 15.72 -8.44
N LEU A 149 6.19 14.69 -7.92
CA LEU A 149 7.49 14.29 -8.42
C LEU A 149 7.34 13.56 -9.77
N PRO A 150 8.14 13.89 -10.79
CA PRO A 150 8.13 13.20 -12.06
C PRO A 150 8.39 11.69 -11.90
N GLY A 151 7.54 10.86 -12.51
CA GLY A 151 7.65 9.40 -12.41
C GLY A 151 7.23 8.80 -11.09
N ALA A 152 6.70 9.60 -10.14
CA ALA A 152 6.17 9.11 -8.89
C ALA A 152 4.66 8.83 -9.00
N THR A 153 4.22 7.72 -8.44
CA THR A 153 2.79 7.37 -8.29
C THR A 153 2.52 6.86 -6.90
N ILE A 154 1.33 7.12 -6.39
CA ILE A 154 0.85 6.55 -5.13
C ILE A 154 -0.39 5.74 -5.45
N GLU A 155 -0.35 4.44 -5.18
CA GLU A 155 -1.45 3.52 -5.42
C GLU A 155 -2.55 3.68 -4.34
N GLU A 156 -3.72 3.07 -4.57
CA GLU A 156 -4.86 3.14 -3.65
C GLU A 156 -4.54 2.58 -2.26
N ASP A 157 -3.64 1.61 -2.16
CA ASP A 157 -3.18 1.03 -0.89
C ASP A 157 -2.10 1.88 -0.18
N GLY A 158 -1.70 3.03 -0.77
CA GLY A 158 -0.63 3.91 -0.30
C GLY A 158 0.77 3.49 -0.71
N THR A 159 0.89 2.51 -1.58
CA THR A 159 2.19 2.11 -2.11
C THR A 159 2.73 3.21 -3.03
N VAL A 160 3.83 3.83 -2.60
CA VAL A 160 4.58 4.78 -3.45
C VAL A 160 5.39 3.99 -4.45
N LYS A 161 5.33 4.40 -5.71
CA LYS A 161 6.21 3.90 -6.77
C LYS A 161 6.99 5.06 -7.38
N ILE A 162 8.26 4.86 -7.64
CA ILE A 162 9.11 5.77 -8.40
C ILE A 162 9.58 5.05 -9.67
N ASN A 163 9.26 5.59 -10.83
CA ASN A 163 9.51 4.95 -12.13
C ASN A 163 9.02 3.49 -12.16
N GLY A 164 7.81 3.26 -11.62
CA GLY A 164 7.17 1.96 -11.54
C GLY A 164 7.69 1.01 -10.46
N LYS A 165 8.81 1.33 -9.77
CA LYS A 165 9.34 0.53 -8.65
C LYS A 165 8.69 0.92 -7.33
N ALA A 166 8.19 -0.06 -6.58
CA ALA A 166 7.62 0.18 -5.26
C ALA A 166 8.68 0.59 -4.25
N VAL A 167 8.44 1.69 -3.54
CA VAL A 167 9.26 2.16 -2.42
C VAL A 167 9.02 1.26 -1.22
N SER A 168 10.10 0.67 -0.70
CA SER A 168 10.05 -0.20 0.49
C SER A 168 10.13 0.58 1.80
N LYS A 169 10.95 1.64 1.84
CA LYS A 169 11.24 2.43 3.04
C LYS A 169 11.32 3.92 2.75
N ILE A 170 10.97 4.73 3.75
CA ILE A 170 11.19 6.16 3.75
C ILE A 170 12.23 6.47 4.84
N LEU A 171 13.30 7.12 4.44
CA LEU A 171 14.39 7.53 5.28
C LEU A 171 14.35 9.05 5.49
N VAL A 172 14.85 9.52 6.62
CA VAL A 172 15.10 10.94 6.90
C VAL A 172 16.59 11.07 7.25
N ASP A 173 17.33 11.74 6.37
CA ASP A 173 18.79 11.83 6.43
C ASP A 173 19.48 10.47 6.64
N GLY A 174 19.04 9.48 5.82
CA GLY A 174 19.57 8.11 5.81
C GLY A 174 19.00 7.18 6.88
N LYS A 175 18.22 7.68 7.86
CA LYS A 175 17.63 6.91 8.97
C LYS A 175 16.21 6.49 8.67
N GLU A 176 15.84 5.25 8.98
CA GLU A 176 14.49 4.75 8.76
C GLU A 176 13.49 5.46 9.68
N TYR A 177 12.57 6.20 9.07
CA TYR A 177 11.50 6.89 9.77
C TYR A 177 10.24 5.99 9.79
N PHE A 178 9.76 5.64 10.98
CA PHE A 178 8.70 4.66 11.20
C PHE A 178 9.01 3.26 10.62
N ILE A 179 9.61 2.43 11.42
CA ILE A 179 10.19 1.12 11.07
C ILE A 179 9.20 0.15 10.41
N ASN A 180 7.89 0.32 10.61
CA ASN A 180 6.89 -0.64 10.12
C ASN A 180 5.82 -0.07 9.21
N ASP A 181 5.71 1.25 9.04
CA ASP A 181 4.67 1.81 8.20
C ASP A 181 5.12 3.10 7.48
N LYS A 182 5.51 2.95 6.23
CA LYS A 182 5.87 4.06 5.34
C LYS A 182 4.75 5.09 5.14
N ASN A 183 3.47 4.67 5.27
CA ASN A 183 2.33 5.57 5.11
C ASN A 183 2.27 6.60 6.24
N VAL A 184 2.77 6.25 7.42
CA VAL A 184 2.91 7.20 8.52
C VAL A 184 3.87 8.33 8.14
N ALA A 185 5.02 8.01 7.52
CA ALA A 185 5.95 9.01 7.02
C ALA A 185 5.30 9.93 5.96
N LEU A 186 4.57 9.34 5.01
CA LEU A 186 3.88 10.07 3.94
C LEU A 186 2.88 11.11 4.48
N LYS A 187 2.15 10.76 5.52
CA LYS A 187 1.08 11.60 6.06
C LYS A 187 1.50 12.52 7.20
N ASN A 188 2.67 12.27 7.80
CA ASN A 188 3.12 13.03 8.98
C ASN A 188 4.25 13.99 8.73
N LEU A 189 5.14 13.73 7.76
CA LEU A 189 6.26 14.63 7.52
C LEU A 189 5.79 15.87 6.77
N PRO A 190 5.95 17.05 7.36
CA PRO A 190 5.59 18.29 6.70
C PRO A 190 6.63 18.62 5.62
N THR A 191 6.17 19.06 4.47
CA THR A 191 7.04 19.31 3.30
C THR A 191 7.96 20.51 3.48
N ASN A 192 7.63 21.45 4.34
CA ASN A 192 8.42 22.68 4.58
C ASN A 192 9.81 22.43 5.18
N ILE A 193 10.04 21.27 5.83
CA ILE A 193 11.34 20.90 6.40
C ILE A 193 12.23 20.15 5.40
N ILE A 194 11.67 19.68 4.29
CA ILE A 194 12.36 18.85 3.32
C ILE A 194 13.11 19.75 2.35
N ASP A 195 14.41 19.49 2.19
CA ASP A 195 15.26 20.14 1.20
C ASP A 195 15.24 19.35 -0.12
N ASN A 196 15.55 18.06 -0.04
CA ASN A 196 15.58 17.17 -1.20
C ASN A 196 14.91 15.82 -0.89
N VAL A 197 14.34 15.23 -1.93
CA VAL A 197 13.88 13.83 -1.92
C VAL A 197 14.81 13.03 -2.83
N LYS A 198 15.54 12.07 -2.27
CA LYS A 198 16.41 11.18 -3.03
C LYS A 198 15.73 9.83 -3.22
N ALA A 199 15.60 9.38 -4.45
CA ALA A 199 15.10 8.05 -4.76
C ALA A 199 16.24 7.20 -5.32
N TYR A 200 16.53 6.08 -4.67
CA TYR A 200 17.59 5.17 -5.10
C TYR A 200 17.34 3.73 -4.64
N ASP A 201 18.04 2.78 -5.27
CA ASP A 201 18.03 1.39 -4.88
C ASP A 201 19.09 1.14 -3.79
N ARG A 202 18.66 0.99 -2.53
CA ARG A 202 19.51 0.66 -1.38
C ARG A 202 19.79 -0.84 -1.39
N LYS A 203 21.02 -1.22 -1.19
CA LYS A 203 21.39 -2.63 -1.03
C LYS A 203 20.74 -3.24 0.20
N SER A 204 20.42 -4.53 0.13
CA SER A 204 19.89 -5.29 1.25
C SER A 204 20.79 -5.20 2.49
N ASP A 205 20.26 -5.48 3.69
CA ASP A 205 21.04 -5.49 4.93
C ASP A 205 22.24 -6.46 4.81
N LEU A 206 22.03 -7.62 4.16
CA LEU A 206 23.09 -8.60 3.93
C LEU A 206 24.17 -8.08 2.97
N ALA A 207 23.76 -7.46 1.86
CA ALA A 207 24.69 -6.92 0.87
C ALA A 207 25.52 -5.74 1.43
N ARG A 208 24.93 -4.91 2.31
CA ARG A 208 25.65 -3.83 2.99
C ARG A 208 26.74 -4.35 3.94
N VAL A 209 26.47 -5.44 4.64
CA VAL A 209 27.42 -6.04 5.58
C VAL A 209 28.50 -6.85 4.85
N THR A 210 28.08 -7.70 3.91
CA THR A 210 28.97 -8.63 3.23
C THR A 210 29.77 -7.98 2.09
N GLY A 211 29.27 -6.85 1.57
CA GLY A 211 29.82 -6.21 0.36
C GLY A 211 29.45 -6.95 -0.94
N ILE A 212 28.67 -8.03 -0.85
CA ILE A 212 28.19 -8.79 -2.01
C ILE A 212 26.81 -8.30 -2.35
N ASP A 213 26.63 -7.81 -3.56
CA ASP A 213 25.32 -7.47 -4.11
C ASP A 213 24.52 -8.76 -4.29
N ASP A 214 23.45 -8.93 -3.52
CA ASP A 214 22.58 -10.10 -3.55
C ASP A 214 21.46 -9.96 -4.58
N GLY A 215 21.38 -8.83 -5.27
CA GLY A 215 20.36 -8.52 -6.25
C GLY A 215 18.99 -8.23 -5.61
N GLU A 216 18.93 -8.15 -4.27
CA GLU A 216 17.75 -7.77 -3.50
C GLU A 216 17.89 -6.33 -3.03
N ASP A 217 17.89 -5.41 -3.99
CA ASP A 217 17.90 -3.99 -3.68
C ASP A 217 16.49 -3.53 -3.26
N GLU A 218 16.44 -2.67 -2.25
CA GLU A 218 15.23 -2.01 -1.78
C GLU A 218 15.18 -0.60 -2.37
N THR A 219 14.16 -0.28 -3.16
CA THR A 219 13.95 1.12 -3.59
C THR A 219 13.51 1.94 -2.37
N VAL A 220 14.26 2.99 -2.06
CA VAL A 220 14.00 3.85 -0.90
C VAL A 220 13.84 5.30 -1.32
N LEU A 221 13.05 6.05 -0.53
CA LEU A 221 13.02 7.51 -0.55
C LEU A 221 13.77 8.02 0.67
N ASP A 222 14.84 8.75 0.45
CA ASP A 222 15.62 9.40 1.50
C ASP A 222 15.38 10.91 1.45
N LEU A 223 14.82 11.43 2.53
CA LEU A 223 14.44 12.83 2.67
C LEU A 223 15.56 13.56 3.35
N THR A 224 16.22 14.47 2.63
CA THR A 224 17.19 15.37 3.26
C THR A 224 16.45 16.53 3.91
N VAL A 225 16.72 16.77 5.19
CA VAL A 225 16.10 17.87 5.95
C VAL A 225 16.92 19.14 5.78
N LYS A 226 16.26 20.31 5.72
CA LYS A 226 16.91 21.62 5.62
C LYS A 226 17.83 21.84 6.81
N LYS A 227 19.02 22.41 6.56
CA LYS A 227 20.01 22.69 7.60
C LYS A 227 19.41 23.51 8.75
N GLY A 228 19.65 23.09 9.99
CA GLY A 228 19.14 23.72 11.20
C GLY A 228 17.72 23.31 11.62
N MET A 229 17.03 22.48 10.84
CA MET A 229 15.70 21.95 11.16
C MET A 229 15.73 20.53 11.75
N MET A 230 16.91 19.91 11.92
CA MET A 230 17.06 18.58 12.55
C MET A 230 16.94 18.61 14.08
N ASN A 231 17.26 19.72 14.74
CA ASN A 231 17.20 19.81 16.20
C ASN A 231 15.99 20.64 16.62
N GLY A 232 14.84 19.97 16.84
CA GLY A 232 13.64 20.69 17.23
C GLY A 232 12.40 19.83 17.42
N TRP A 233 11.33 20.51 17.78
CA TRP A 233 9.99 19.94 17.83
C TRP A 233 9.20 20.42 16.63
N MET A 234 8.51 19.52 15.98
CA MET A 234 7.54 19.83 14.93
C MET A 234 6.25 19.07 15.15
N GLY A 235 5.15 19.67 14.78
CA GLY A 235 3.86 19.03 14.93
C GLY A 235 2.76 19.68 14.11
N GLN A 236 1.66 18.98 14.01
CA GLN A 236 0.46 19.47 13.36
C GLN A 236 -0.76 18.96 14.13
N LEU A 237 -1.67 19.87 14.44
CA LEU A 237 -2.99 19.56 14.95
C LEU A 237 -4.01 19.89 13.87
N ASN A 238 -4.89 18.95 13.58
CA ASN A 238 -5.97 19.10 12.59
C ASN A 238 -7.26 18.67 13.25
N GLY A 239 -8.28 19.53 13.23
CA GLY A 239 -9.62 19.26 13.72
C GLY A 239 -10.65 19.66 12.66
N GLY A 240 -11.51 18.73 12.24
CA GLY A 240 -12.56 18.95 11.27
C GLY A 240 -13.90 18.42 11.75
N MET A 241 -14.96 19.18 11.52
CA MET A 241 -16.35 18.79 11.76
C MET A 241 -17.19 19.08 10.52
N GLY A 242 -18.06 18.15 10.17
CA GLY A 242 -18.85 18.23 8.94
C GLY A 242 -20.31 17.87 9.13
N THR A 243 -21.05 17.95 8.02
CA THR A 243 -22.42 17.46 7.90
C THR A 243 -22.48 15.95 8.16
N GLU A 244 -23.66 15.37 8.33
CA GLU A 244 -23.90 13.93 8.56
C GLU A 244 -23.07 13.37 9.74
N LYS A 245 -22.80 14.21 10.77
CA LYS A 245 -21.98 13.86 11.93
C LYS A 245 -20.56 13.40 11.55
N ARG A 246 -20.03 13.87 10.41
CA ARG A 246 -18.66 13.57 9.97
C ARG A 246 -17.66 14.34 10.80
N TYR A 247 -16.55 13.68 11.13
CA TYR A 247 -15.44 14.30 11.83
C TYR A 247 -14.10 13.74 11.32
N ASN A 248 -13.06 14.57 11.40
CA ASN A 248 -11.69 14.16 11.12
C ASN A 248 -10.76 14.94 12.04
N THR A 249 -10.11 14.24 12.95
CA THR A 249 -9.13 14.82 13.86
C THR A 249 -7.80 14.09 13.69
N ARG A 250 -6.71 14.85 13.67
CA ARG A 250 -5.37 14.31 13.52
C ARG A 250 -4.37 15.15 14.28
N ALA A 251 -3.48 14.51 15.00
CA ALA A 251 -2.38 15.15 15.71
C ALA A 251 -1.10 14.37 15.44
N ASN A 252 -0.03 15.08 15.13
CA ASN A 252 1.31 14.51 15.14
C ASN A 252 2.26 15.47 15.87
N ILE A 253 3.18 14.92 16.63
CA ILE A 253 4.25 15.65 17.32
C ILE A 253 5.52 14.83 17.13
N ASN A 254 6.53 15.46 16.57
CA ASN A 254 7.81 14.83 16.29
C ASN A 254 8.92 15.63 16.95
N ARG A 255 9.91 14.94 17.50
CA ARG A 255 11.18 15.51 17.96
C ARG A 255 12.30 14.82 17.21
N PHE A 256 13.17 15.60 16.58
CA PHE A 256 14.38 15.13 15.93
C PHE A 256 15.60 15.72 16.63
N THR A 257 16.63 14.91 16.72
CA THR A 257 18.01 15.31 17.04
C THR A 257 18.95 14.58 16.08
N ASP A 258 20.24 14.89 16.13
CA ASP A 258 21.23 14.28 15.23
C ASP A 258 21.31 12.74 15.34
N SER A 259 20.97 12.18 16.53
CA SER A 259 21.05 10.74 16.82
C SER A 259 19.73 10.10 17.13
N GLU A 260 18.70 10.87 17.46
CA GLU A 260 17.44 10.35 17.99
C GLU A 260 16.22 10.95 17.29
N SER A 261 15.16 10.15 17.13
CA SER A 261 13.85 10.61 16.70
C SER A 261 12.74 10.02 17.57
N TYR A 262 11.78 10.86 17.92
CA TYR A 262 10.58 10.47 18.65
C TYR A 262 9.36 11.03 17.93
N SER A 263 8.32 10.20 17.79
CA SER A 263 7.08 10.60 17.13
C SER A 263 5.88 10.08 17.90
N LEU A 264 4.92 10.97 18.15
CA LEU A 264 3.61 10.65 18.68
C LEU A 264 2.57 11.04 17.64
N VAL A 265 1.70 10.10 17.27
CA VAL A 265 0.65 10.31 16.28
C VAL A 265 -0.70 9.84 16.84
N ALA A 266 -1.74 10.61 16.60
CA ALA A 266 -3.11 10.27 16.96
C ALA A 266 -4.07 10.70 15.85
N SER A 267 -5.04 9.86 15.52
CA SER A 267 -6.12 10.23 14.60
C SER A 267 -7.44 9.61 14.99
N ALA A 268 -8.53 10.30 14.66
CA ALA A 268 -9.88 9.76 14.75
C ALA A 268 -10.75 10.37 13.65
N ASN A 269 -11.42 9.54 12.87
CA ASN A 269 -12.29 9.99 11.79
C ASN A 269 -13.41 8.98 11.49
N ASN A 270 -14.46 9.44 10.82
CA ASN A 270 -15.53 8.62 10.24
C ASN A 270 -15.83 9.01 8.78
N ILE A 271 -14.81 9.50 8.07
CA ILE A 271 -14.88 9.87 6.65
C ILE A 271 -14.22 8.81 5.74
N GLY A 272 -13.97 7.61 6.25
CA GLY A 272 -13.29 6.54 5.51
C GLY A 272 -11.78 6.70 5.39
N ASP A 273 -11.19 7.75 5.97
CA ASP A 273 -9.74 7.92 6.01
C ASP A 273 -9.13 6.85 6.93
N ARG A 274 -8.22 6.03 6.40
CA ARG A 274 -7.53 4.98 7.16
C ARG A 274 -6.49 5.51 8.16
N GLY A 275 -6.54 6.80 8.45
CA GLY A 275 -5.59 7.44 9.35
C GLY A 275 -4.18 7.47 8.80
N PHE A 276 -3.19 7.16 9.64
CA PHE A 276 -1.79 7.13 9.25
C PHE A 276 -1.38 5.83 8.56
N GLY A 277 -2.10 4.73 8.77
CA GLY A 277 -1.78 3.39 8.24
C GLY A 277 -2.48 3.01 6.93
N GLY A 278 -3.12 3.93 6.22
CA GLY A 278 -3.84 3.64 4.98
C GLY A 278 -3.33 4.42 3.78
N GLY A 279 -3.37 3.82 2.59
CA GLY A 279 -3.03 4.48 1.35
C GLY A 279 -3.93 5.67 1.04
N GLY A 280 -3.37 6.75 0.53
CA GLY A 280 -4.10 7.86 -0.05
C GLY A 280 -4.26 7.65 -1.56
N GLY A 281 -5.48 7.45 -2.03
CA GLY A 281 -5.76 7.43 -3.46
C GLY A 281 -5.52 8.78 -4.13
N ARG A 282 -5.40 8.80 -5.45
CA ARG A 282 -5.38 10.02 -6.25
C ARG A 282 -6.69 10.79 -6.04
N GLY A 283 -6.59 12.03 -5.64
CA GLY A 283 -7.74 12.95 -5.59
C GLY A 283 -8.49 12.95 -4.25
N TRP A 284 -9.12 14.07 -3.99
CA TRP A 284 -10.07 14.26 -2.90
C TRP A 284 -11.30 13.39 -3.15
N GLY A 285 -11.66 12.55 -2.20
CA GLY A 285 -12.94 11.86 -2.19
C GLY A 285 -13.05 10.51 -2.88
N ARG A 286 -12.00 9.94 -3.47
CA ARG A 286 -12.07 8.58 -4.05
C ARG A 286 -11.71 7.50 -3.02
N TRP A 287 -12.64 7.21 -2.12
CA TRP A 287 -12.62 6.02 -1.30
C TRP A 287 -13.70 5.05 -1.81
N ASN A 288 -13.32 4.16 -2.74
CA ASN A 288 -14.15 3.01 -3.14
C ASN A 288 -14.06 1.87 -2.11
N GLY A 289 -14.07 2.20 -0.83
CA GLY A 289 -14.16 1.20 0.22
C GLY A 289 -15.61 0.83 0.50
N ASN A 290 -15.92 -0.46 0.54
CA ASN A 290 -17.24 -0.92 0.94
C ASN A 290 -17.55 -0.51 2.38
N GLY A 291 -18.68 0.16 2.61
CA GLY A 291 -19.15 0.51 3.92
C GLY A 291 -18.78 1.89 4.44
N LEU A 292 -19.44 2.25 5.52
CA LEU A 292 -19.21 3.46 6.30
C LEU A 292 -18.17 3.16 7.37
N ARG A 293 -16.95 3.63 7.15
CA ARG A 293 -15.80 3.32 8.01
C ARG A 293 -15.52 4.41 9.02
N ALA A 294 -15.15 4.01 10.24
CA ALA A 294 -14.59 4.86 11.27
C ALA A 294 -13.24 4.27 11.73
N SER A 295 -12.22 5.12 11.87
CA SER A 295 -10.89 4.71 12.31
C SER A 295 -10.40 5.59 13.46
N LYS A 296 -9.73 4.97 14.44
CA LYS A 296 -9.06 5.68 15.54
C LYS A 296 -7.69 5.05 15.72
N GLU A 297 -6.67 5.88 15.85
CA GLU A 297 -5.28 5.41 15.97
C GLU A 297 -4.52 6.23 17.00
N LEU A 298 -3.63 5.57 17.72
CA LEU A 298 -2.64 6.16 18.60
C LEU A 298 -1.33 5.40 18.44
N GLY A 299 -0.27 6.09 18.03
CA GLY A 299 1.02 5.50 17.78
C GLY A 299 2.16 6.30 18.41
N PHE A 300 3.11 5.59 18.98
CA PHE A 300 4.39 6.12 19.43
C PHE A 300 5.52 5.36 18.74
N ASN A 301 6.51 6.09 18.24
CA ASN A 301 7.72 5.53 17.63
C ASN A 301 8.95 6.25 18.14
N PHE A 302 10.05 5.50 18.30
CA PHE A 302 11.37 6.06 18.56
C PHE A 302 12.42 5.34 17.72
N ALA A 303 13.48 6.06 17.35
CA ALA A 303 14.67 5.49 16.76
C ALA A 303 15.91 6.23 17.28
N THR A 304 16.99 5.50 17.50
CA THR A 304 18.29 6.08 17.85
C THR A 304 19.39 5.33 17.11
N GLU A 305 20.43 6.06 16.71
CA GLU A 305 21.55 5.53 15.95
C GLU A 305 22.86 6.08 16.47
N THR A 306 23.83 5.19 16.62
CA THR A 306 25.23 5.47 16.87
C THR A 306 26.08 4.70 15.84
N ASP A 307 27.39 4.93 15.78
CA ASP A 307 28.28 4.25 14.84
C ASP A 307 28.18 2.72 14.88
N LYS A 308 27.85 2.15 16.04
CA LYS A 308 27.80 0.69 16.26
C LYS A 308 26.44 0.13 16.57
N LEU A 309 25.47 0.97 16.92
CA LEU A 309 24.19 0.52 17.39
C LEU A 309 23.08 1.37 16.76
N GLU A 310 22.17 0.69 16.04
CA GLU A 310 20.90 1.25 15.57
C GLU A 310 19.77 0.53 16.31
N THR A 311 18.91 1.27 16.97
CA THR A 311 17.76 0.70 17.69
C THR A 311 16.53 1.58 17.51
N GLY A 312 15.37 0.97 17.53
CA GLY A 312 14.11 1.68 17.47
C GLY A 312 12.94 0.77 17.82
N GLY A 313 11.82 1.38 18.03
CA GLY A 313 10.63 0.63 18.37
C GLY A 313 9.36 1.46 18.24
N TYR A 314 8.24 0.75 18.31
CA TYR A 314 6.93 1.37 18.22
C TYR A 314 5.93 0.66 19.13
N ILE A 315 4.89 1.41 19.53
CA ILE A 315 3.64 0.91 20.09
C ILE A 315 2.53 1.57 19.28
N TRP A 316 1.59 0.76 18.79
CA TRP A 316 0.51 1.21 17.94
C TRP A 316 -0.82 0.60 18.38
N HIS A 317 -1.77 1.45 18.69
CA HIS A 317 -3.15 1.07 18.92
C HIS A 317 -4.00 1.54 17.74
N ARG A 318 -4.85 0.65 17.23
CA ARG A 318 -5.78 0.95 16.15
C ARG A 318 -7.15 0.37 16.43
N TYR A 319 -8.17 1.14 16.12
CA TYR A 319 -9.55 0.73 16.08
C TYR A 319 -10.11 1.06 14.69
N ASP A 320 -10.71 0.07 14.03
CA ASP A 320 -11.45 0.20 12.78
C ASP A 320 -12.87 -0.32 12.99
N GLY A 321 -13.87 0.47 12.65
CA GLY A 321 -15.27 0.10 12.57
C GLY A 321 -15.77 0.19 11.12
N ASN A 322 -16.63 -0.72 10.70
CA ASN A 322 -17.23 -0.69 9.37
C ASN A 322 -18.71 -1.07 9.45
N ASP A 323 -19.57 -0.28 8.81
CA ASP A 323 -20.97 -0.54 8.56
C ASP A 323 -21.15 -0.70 7.06
N SER A 324 -21.30 -1.94 6.60
CA SER A 324 -21.31 -2.29 5.19
C SER A 324 -22.63 -2.91 4.80
N TRP A 325 -23.29 -2.28 3.84
CA TRP A 325 -24.40 -2.84 3.10
C TRP A 325 -23.95 -3.23 1.70
N SER A 326 -24.41 -4.36 1.19
CA SER A 326 -24.12 -4.80 -0.17
C SER A 326 -25.27 -5.57 -0.77
N GLN A 327 -25.49 -5.37 -2.05
CA GLN A 327 -26.39 -6.12 -2.91
C GLN A 327 -25.55 -6.77 -4.01
N SER A 328 -25.78 -8.05 -4.28
CA SER A 328 -25.08 -8.79 -5.32
C SER A 328 -26.04 -9.58 -6.18
N SER A 329 -25.79 -9.58 -7.49
CA SER A 329 -26.44 -10.43 -8.47
C SER A 329 -25.40 -11.32 -9.12
N SER A 330 -25.60 -12.63 -9.10
CA SER A 330 -24.63 -13.60 -9.60
C SER A 330 -25.28 -14.59 -10.54
N GLN A 331 -24.51 -15.04 -11.53
CA GLN A 331 -24.83 -16.14 -12.43
C GLN A 331 -23.74 -17.19 -12.36
N ASN A 332 -24.12 -18.41 -11.97
CA ASN A 332 -23.23 -19.57 -11.98
C ASN A 332 -23.21 -20.23 -13.37
N PHE A 333 -22.01 -20.60 -13.85
CA PHE A 333 -21.80 -21.26 -15.14
C PHE A 333 -21.86 -22.80 -15.03
N VAL A 334 -22.64 -23.30 -14.06
CA VAL A 334 -22.69 -24.74 -13.74
C VAL A 334 -23.65 -25.54 -14.61
N ASN A 335 -24.49 -24.87 -15.38
CA ASN A 335 -25.36 -25.46 -16.40
C ASN A 335 -25.54 -24.51 -17.59
N LYS A 336 -26.12 -25.01 -18.71
CA LYS A 336 -26.29 -24.18 -19.94
C LYS A 336 -27.25 -23.01 -19.78
N ILE A 337 -28.23 -23.15 -18.95
CA ILE A 337 -29.21 -22.10 -18.66
C ILE A 337 -28.62 -21.09 -17.68
N GLY A 338 -27.73 -21.57 -16.81
CA GLY A 338 -27.17 -20.81 -15.70
C GLY A 338 -28.00 -21.00 -14.43
N ALA A 339 -27.45 -20.68 -13.29
CA ALA A 339 -28.13 -20.59 -12.03
C ALA A 339 -27.90 -19.18 -11.49
N PHE A 340 -28.96 -18.51 -11.16
CA PHE A 340 -28.92 -17.11 -10.76
C PHE A 340 -29.13 -16.98 -9.27
N SER A 341 -28.48 -16.02 -8.66
CA SER A 341 -28.73 -15.67 -7.27
C SER A 341 -28.68 -14.16 -7.05
N GLN A 342 -29.52 -13.69 -6.17
CA GLN A 342 -29.44 -12.36 -5.60
C GLN A 342 -29.21 -12.43 -4.11
N SER A 343 -28.48 -11.47 -3.56
CA SER A 343 -28.31 -11.36 -2.11
C SER A 343 -28.20 -9.90 -1.68
N VAL A 344 -28.78 -9.62 -0.50
CA VAL A 344 -28.63 -8.35 0.21
C VAL A 344 -28.03 -8.66 1.58
N ASN A 345 -26.92 -8.03 1.89
CA ASN A 345 -26.20 -8.27 3.13
C ASN A 345 -25.89 -6.94 3.86
N GLN A 346 -26.14 -6.92 5.16
CA GLN A 346 -25.72 -5.86 6.06
C GLN A 346 -24.72 -6.43 7.06
N SER A 347 -23.59 -5.78 7.23
CA SER A 347 -22.52 -6.22 8.14
C SER A 347 -21.97 -5.06 8.96
N TYR A 348 -21.92 -5.26 10.26
CA TYR A 348 -21.27 -4.36 11.21
C TYR A 348 -20.05 -5.06 11.77
N SER A 349 -18.88 -4.49 11.60
CA SER A 349 -17.65 -5.07 12.10
C SER A 349 -16.80 -4.06 12.84
N SER A 350 -16.05 -4.50 13.81
CA SER A 350 -15.05 -3.70 14.50
C SER A 350 -13.81 -4.52 14.80
N ASN A 351 -12.65 -3.91 14.61
CA ASN A 351 -11.35 -4.47 14.94
C ASN A 351 -10.60 -3.48 15.84
N ALA A 352 -10.21 -3.93 17.04
CA ALA A 352 -9.31 -3.20 17.92
C ALA A 352 -8.00 -3.97 18.04
N SER A 353 -6.88 -3.34 17.71
CA SER A 353 -5.57 -3.98 17.75
C SER A 353 -4.55 -3.14 18.51
N LEU A 354 -3.64 -3.82 19.19
CA LEU A 354 -2.45 -3.26 19.82
C LEU A 354 -1.25 -4.04 19.29
N SER A 355 -0.27 -3.35 18.75
CA SER A 355 0.99 -3.94 18.29
C SER A 355 2.18 -3.19 18.87
N ALA A 356 3.24 -3.92 19.22
CA ALA A 356 4.48 -3.37 19.67
C ALA A 356 5.63 -4.11 19.00
N GLY A 357 6.59 -3.37 18.50
CA GLY A 357 7.76 -3.94 17.84
C GLY A 357 9.02 -3.20 18.24
N PHE A 358 10.13 -3.92 18.16
CA PHE A 358 11.44 -3.41 18.47
C PHE A 358 12.44 -3.87 17.41
N ARG A 359 13.43 -3.07 17.10
CA ARG A 359 14.56 -3.42 16.24
C ARG A 359 15.85 -3.03 16.92
N LEU A 360 16.78 -3.94 16.90
CA LEU A 360 18.17 -3.72 17.29
C LEU A 360 19.06 -4.19 16.15
N GLU A 361 19.94 -3.33 15.66
CA GLU A 361 21.04 -3.69 14.78
C GLU A 361 22.35 -3.29 15.45
N TRP A 362 23.19 -4.29 15.77
CA TRP A 362 24.45 -4.10 16.45
C TRP A 362 25.62 -4.53 15.57
N LYS A 363 26.54 -3.61 15.36
CA LYS A 363 27.77 -3.78 14.58
C LYS A 363 28.97 -3.64 15.52
N PRO A 364 29.35 -4.71 16.28
CA PRO A 364 30.48 -4.64 17.20
C PRO A 364 31.76 -4.16 16.51
N ASP A 365 32.00 -4.68 15.31
CA ASP A 365 33.07 -4.34 14.39
C ASP A 365 32.63 -4.47 12.90
N SER A 366 33.57 -4.28 11.98
CA SER A 366 33.31 -4.37 10.53
C SER A 366 33.02 -5.78 10.02
N MET A 367 33.18 -6.82 10.85
CA MET A 367 33.01 -8.24 10.47
C MET A 367 31.69 -8.83 10.96
N TRP A 368 31.05 -8.19 11.94
CA TRP A 368 29.79 -8.67 12.54
C TRP A 368 28.64 -7.69 12.35
N ASN A 369 27.48 -8.25 12.08
CA ASN A 369 26.22 -7.53 12.15
C ASN A 369 25.17 -8.45 12.76
N ILE A 370 24.55 -8.02 13.84
CA ILE A 370 23.55 -8.75 14.59
C ILE A 370 22.25 -7.93 14.57
N ILE A 371 21.20 -8.54 14.08
CA ILE A 371 19.88 -7.90 13.93
C ILE A 371 18.87 -8.70 14.74
N PHE A 372 18.13 -8.01 15.61
CA PHE A 372 17.07 -8.61 16.41
C PHE A 372 15.77 -7.80 16.24
N ARG A 373 14.67 -8.46 15.86
CA ARG A 373 13.38 -7.85 15.55
C ARG A 373 12.22 -8.61 16.18
N PRO A 374 11.93 -8.41 17.48
CA PRO A 374 10.71 -8.94 18.12
C PRO A 374 9.50 -8.07 17.80
N ASN A 375 8.33 -8.70 17.71
CA ASN A 375 7.03 -8.06 17.57
C ASN A 375 5.99 -8.81 18.41
N ALA A 376 5.10 -8.06 19.06
CA ALA A 376 3.96 -8.59 19.80
C ALA A 376 2.68 -7.92 19.30
N SER A 377 1.60 -8.67 19.21
CA SER A 377 0.31 -8.18 18.77
C SER A 377 -0.84 -8.77 19.55
N TYR A 378 -1.85 -7.94 19.79
CA TYR A 378 -3.14 -8.34 20.32
C TYR A 378 -4.21 -7.73 19.42
N SER A 379 -5.21 -8.51 19.01
CA SER A 379 -6.36 -7.99 18.28
C SER A 379 -7.66 -8.61 18.78
N ARG A 380 -8.70 -7.79 18.78
CA ARG A 380 -10.06 -8.19 19.10
C ARG A 380 -10.99 -7.78 17.98
N ASN A 381 -11.67 -8.76 17.40
CA ASN A 381 -12.63 -8.55 16.32
C ASN A 381 -14.04 -8.86 16.84
N ARG A 382 -15.01 -8.05 16.41
CA ARG A 382 -16.42 -8.25 16.65
C ARG A 382 -17.18 -8.03 15.35
N GLY A 383 -18.10 -8.91 15.04
CA GLY A 383 -18.94 -8.83 13.84
C GLY A 383 -20.39 -9.11 14.16
N TYR A 384 -21.28 -8.45 13.45
CA TYR A 384 -22.68 -8.75 13.39
C TYR A 384 -23.14 -8.57 11.95
N SER A 385 -23.75 -9.58 11.36
CA SER A 385 -24.25 -9.53 10.00
C SER A 385 -25.63 -10.17 9.90
N TYR A 386 -26.40 -9.69 8.95
CA TYR A 386 -27.63 -10.32 8.51
C TYR A 386 -27.74 -10.18 6.99
N GLY A 387 -28.33 -11.18 6.36
CA GLY A 387 -28.48 -11.18 4.92
C GLY A 387 -29.66 -12.05 4.48
N ASN A 388 -30.20 -11.69 3.33
CA ASN A 388 -31.20 -12.43 2.61
C ASN A 388 -30.64 -12.76 1.24
N SER A 389 -30.95 -13.95 0.73
CA SER A 389 -30.60 -14.35 -0.62
C SER A 389 -31.67 -15.23 -1.24
N GLY A 390 -31.87 -15.08 -2.55
CA GLY A 390 -32.72 -15.95 -3.37
C GLY A 390 -31.88 -16.60 -4.48
N THR A 391 -32.14 -17.87 -4.77
CA THR A 391 -31.65 -18.60 -5.92
C THR A 391 -32.76 -18.76 -6.93
N TYR A 392 -32.49 -18.46 -8.20
CA TYR A 392 -33.45 -18.42 -9.29
C TYR A 392 -33.03 -19.36 -10.42
N ASP A 393 -33.97 -19.95 -11.11
CA ASP A 393 -33.75 -20.77 -12.32
C ASP A 393 -33.70 -19.94 -13.63
N SER A 394 -34.13 -18.66 -13.57
CA SER A 394 -34.10 -17.69 -14.68
C SER A 394 -33.41 -16.39 -14.24
N ASP A 395 -32.99 -15.52 -15.19
CA ASP A 395 -32.25 -14.30 -14.88
C ASP A 395 -33.15 -13.27 -14.14
N PRO A 396 -32.92 -13.00 -12.86
CA PRO A 396 -33.68 -12.02 -12.10
C PRO A 396 -33.46 -10.57 -12.55
N ALA A 397 -32.49 -10.30 -13.40
CA ALA A 397 -32.24 -8.95 -13.94
C ALA A 397 -33.35 -8.46 -14.89
N GLU A 398 -34.25 -9.33 -15.32
CA GLU A 398 -35.45 -9.01 -16.13
C GLU A 398 -36.54 -8.33 -15.33
N TYR A 399 -36.51 -8.43 -13.98
CA TYR A 399 -37.51 -7.90 -13.07
C TYR A 399 -37.05 -6.66 -12.30
N ASP A 400 -38.02 -5.87 -11.82
CA ASP A 400 -37.73 -4.72 -10.95
C ASP A 400 -37.20 -5.16 -9.58
N GLU A 401 -36.16 -4.49 -9.04
CA GLU A 401 -35.52 -4.84 -7.76
C GLU A 401 -36.54 -4.88 -6.59
N LYS A 402 -37.53 -3.97 -6.59
CA LYS A 402 -38.54 -3.91 -5.54
C LYS A 402 -39.48 -5.12 -5.59
N LYS A 403 -39.85 -5.54 -6.81
CA LYS A 403 -40.71 -6.73 -7.01
C LYS A 403 -39.97 -8.01 -6.63
N LEU A 404 -38.64 -8.08 -6.89
CA LEU A 404 -37.82 -9.20 -6.42
C LEU A 404 -37.78 -9.28 -4.89
N ASP A 405 -37.58 -8.15 -4.20
CA ASP A 405 -37.63 -8.09 -2.74
C ASP A 405 -39.00 -8.55 -2.17
N GLU A 406 -40.09 -8.10 -2.77
CA GLU A 406 -41.47 -8.51 -2.40
C GLU A 406 -41.69 -10.00 -2.63
N ALA A 407 -41.25 -10.55 -3.76
CA ALA A 407 -41.33 -11.97 -4.08
C ALA A 407 -40.51 -12.85 -3.14
N GLU A 408 -39.26 -12.42 -2.80
CA GLU A 408 -38.41 -13.14 -1.83
C GLU A 408 -39.07 -13.21 -0.43
N GLN A 409 -39.73 -12.13 0.00
CA GLN A 409 -40.45 -12.09 1.27
C GLN A 409 -41.72 -12.96 1.25
N ALA A 410 -42.45 -12.96 0.14
CA ALA A 410 -43.72 -13.72 -0.03
C ALA A 410 -43.51 -15.20 -0.38
N PHE A 411 -42.28 -15.66 -0.67
CA PHE A 411 -42.01 -17.00 -1.21
C PHE A 411 -42.59 -18.15 -0.37
N GLY A 412 -42.64 -18.01 0.97
CA GLY A 412 -43.28 -18.99 1.86
C GLY A 412 -44.78 -18.88 2.00
N ASP A 413 -45.39 -17.71 1.71
CA ASP A 413 -46.78 -17.36 1.99
C ASP A 413 -47.59 -17.08 0.71
N ARG A 414 -47.53 -18.00 -0.25
CA ARG A 414 -48.18 -17.87 -1.59
C ARG A 414 -49.69 -17.59 -1.58
N ALA A 415 -50.35 -17.79 -0.45
CA ALA A 415 -51.84 -17.72 -0.37
C ALA A 415 -52.41 -16.28 -0.39
N GLU A 416 -51.60 -15.25 -0.27
CA GLU A 416 -52.02 -13.84 -0.13
C GLU A 416 -51.48 -12.88 -1.21
N VAL A 417 -50.71 -13.36 -2.21
CA VAL A 417 -50.14 -12.50 -3.24
C VAL A 417 -51.19 -12.17 -4.30
N SER A 418 -51.56 -10.90 -4.45
CA SER A 418 -52.50 -10.41 -5.44
C SER A 418 -51.90 -9.87 -6.72
N ASP A 419 -50.58 -9.89 -6.85
CA ASP A 419 -49.82 -9.34 -7.97
C ASP A 419 -49.24 -10.48 -8.84
N SER A 420 -49.74 -10.57 -10.09
CA SER A 420 -49.32 -11.64 -11.02
C SER A 420 -47.84 -11.59 -11.39
N GLU A 421 -47.18 -10.42 -11.34
CA GLU A 421 -45.74 -10.29 -11.59
C GLU A 421 -44.92 -10.88 -10.44
N ILE A 422 -45.38 -10.69 -9.19
CA ILE A 422 -44.75 -11.30 -8.00
C ILE A 422 -44.94 -12.83 -8.03
N ASP A 423 -46.08 -13.33 -8.44
CA ASP A 423 -46.32 -14.76 -8.60
C ASP A 423 -45.40 -15.38 -9.66
N ASP A 424 -45.25 -14.72 -10.80
CA ASP A 424 -44.33 -15.15 -11.85
C ASP A 424 -42.88 -15.24 -11.32
N ILE A 425 -42.45 -14.24 -10.54
CA ILE A 425 -41.12 -14.23 -9.91
C ILE A 425 -40.98 -15.37 -8.88
N ILE A 426 -41.97 -15.57 -8.02
CA ILE A 426 -41.97 -16.65 -7.01
C ILE A 426 -41.83 -18.01 -7.68
N GLU A 427 -42.42 -18.22 -8.87
CA GLU A 427 -42.24 -19.47 -9.61
C GLU A 427 -40.82 -19.71 -10.08
N THR A 428 -40.01 -18.66 -10.30
CA THR A 428 -38.61 -18.80 -10.66
C THR A 428 -37.68 -19.04 -9.48
N ILE A 429 -38.13 -18.78 -8.25
CA ILE A 429 -37.31 -18.96 -7.04
C ILE A 429 -37.20 -20.47 -6.73
N VAL A 430 -35.96 -20.96 -6.62
CA VAL A 430 -35.59 -22.32 -6.22
C VAL A 430 -35.51 -22.45 -4.71
N ASN A 431 -34.85 -21.52 -4.06
CA ASN A 431 -34.80 -21.40 -2.61
C ASN A 431 -34.56 -19.96 -2.16
N THR A 432 -34.91 -19.66 -0.91
CA THR A 432 -34.54 -18.43 -0.23
C THR A 432 -33.81 -18.77 1.07
N ARG A 433 -32.85 -17.91 1.46
CA ARG A 433 -32.11 -18.03 2.70
C ARG A 433 -32.11 -16.71 3.46
N ASN A 434 -32.52 -16.77 4.72
CA ASN A 434 -32.36 -15.69 5.68
C ASN A 434 -31.26 -16.09 6.68
N SER A 435 -30.31 -15.24 6.97
CA SER A 435 -29.21 -15.54 7.89
C SER A 435 -28.87 -14.37 8.81
N ARG A 436 -28.52 -14.68 10.04
CA ARG A 436 -27.96 -13.73 11.01
C ARG A 436 -26.79 -14.38 11.70
N GLN A 437 -25.75 -13.61 11.91
CA GLN A 437 -24.53 -14.13 12.51
C GLN A 437 -23.90 -13.07 13.40
N GLN A 438 -23.39 -13.52 14.51
CA GLN A 438 -22.55 -12.73 15.39
C GLN A 438 -21.23 -13.44 15.64
N THR A 439 -20.13 -12.70 15.60
CA THR A 439 -18.80 -13.25 15.78
C THR A 439 -18.00 -12.43 16.79
N TYR A 440 -17.22 -13.12 17.57
CA TYR A 440 -16.21 -12.53 18.43
C TYR A 440 -14.90 -13.31 18.27
N SER A 441 -13.77 -12.62 18.13
CA SER A 441 -12.48 -13.29 18.23
C SER A 441 -11.44 -12.40 18.90
N ASN A 442 -10.54 -13.04 19.63
CA ASN A 442 -9.35 -12.40 20.15
C ASN A 442 -8.10 -13.19 19.71
N ASN A 443 -7.07 -12.48 19.30
CA ASN A 443 -5.82 -13.05 18.83
C ASN A 443 -4.65 -12.45 19.63
N LYS A 444 -3.80 -13.30 20.17
CA LYS A 444 -2.58 -12.92 20.90
C LYS A 444 -1.40 -13.56 20.18
N GLY A 445 -0.48 -12.74 19.68
CA GLY A 445 0.66 -13.23 18.92
C GLY A 445 1.97 -12.57 19.35
N MET A 446 3.04 -13.33 19.28
CA MET A 446 4.40 -12.81 19.36
C MET A 446 5.25 -13.52 18.31
N ASN A 447 6.06 -12.76 17.60
CA ASN A 447 7.03 -13.28 16.66
C ASN A 447 8.34 -12.52 16.81
N GLY A 448 9.42 -13.12 16.32
CA GLY A 448 10.72 -12.48 16.36
C GLY A 448 11.69 -13.08 15.36
N GLU A 449 12.66 -12.29 15.00
CA GLU A 449 13.76 -12.66 14.13
C GLU A 449 15.08 -12.29 14.78
N LEU A 450 16.03 -13.22 14.78
CA LEU A 450 17.43 -12.99 15.09
C LEU A 450 18.26 -13.37 13.87
N GLN A 451 18.99 -12.40 13.31
CA GLN A 451 19.90 -12.63 12.21
C GLN A 451 21.32 -12.25 12.62
N ILE A 452 22.26 -13.15 12.42
CA ILE A 452 23.68 -12.99 12.72
C ILE A 452 24.42 -13.14 11.39
N ASN A 453 25.07 -12.07 10.95
CA ASN A 453 25.89 -12.04 9.77
C ASN A 453 27.36 -11.92 10.19
N ARG A 454 28.21 -12.82 9.69
CA ARG A 454 29.64 -12.77 9.91
C ARG A 454 30.37 -12.79 8.58
N LYS A 455 31.17 -11.76 8.36
CA LYS A 455 32.13 -11.69 7.27
C LYS A 455 33.38 -12.45 7.67
N LEU A 456 33.84 -13.39 6.86
CA LEU A 456 34.97 -14.25 7.16
C LEU A 456 36.26 -13.75 6.50
N ASN A 457 36.14 -13.01 5.37
CA ASN A 457 37.26 -12.34 4.70
C ASN A 457 36.72 -11.11 3.94
N ASN A 458 37.64 -10.35 3.32
CA ASN A 458 37.31 -9.17 2.53
C ASN A 458 36.96 -9.48 1.05
N GLU A 459 37.06 -10.76 0.64
CA GLU A 459 36.71 -11.21 -0.73
C GLU A 459 35.25 -11.64 -0.88
N GLY A 460 34.48 -11.59 0.23
CA GLY A 460 33.06 -11.88 0.24
C GLY A 460 32.69 -13.24 0.82
N ARG A 461 33.65 -14.01 1.39
CA ARG A 461 33.31 -15.21 2.18
C ARG A 461 32.53 -14.79 3.42
N ASN A 462 31.34 -15.32 3.62
CA ASN A 462 30.49 -14.99 4.76
C ASN A 462 29.60 -16.15 5.19
N ILE A 463 29.14 -16.07 6.43
CA ILE A 463 28.11 -16.95 6.99
C ILE A 463 26.99 -16.10 7.59
N THR A 464 25.74 -16.49 7.32
CA THR A 464 24.55 -15.88 7.91
C THR A 464 23.73 -16.94 8.60
N LEU A 465 23.40 -16.69 9.86
CA LEU A 465 22.46 -17.49 10.62
C LEU A 465 21.21 -16.65 10.88
N ARG A 466 20.06 -17.12 10.44
CA ARG A 466 18.76 -16.48 10.63
C ARG A 466 17.84 -17.43 11.41
N MET A 467 17.31 -16.96 12.51
CA MET A 467 16.36 -17.67 13.33
C MET A 467 15.07 -16.86 13.39
N THR A 468 13.95 -17.49 13.12
CA THR A 468 12.63 -16.87 13.31
C THR A 468 11.79 -17.77 14.20
N GLY A 469 10.97 -17.15 15.03
CA GLY A 469 10.04 -17.86 15.89
C GLY A 469 8.77 -17.06 16.09
N GLY A 470 7.64 -17.77 16.21
CA GLY A 470 6.37 -17.11 16.45
C GLY A 470 5.35 -18.05 17.04
N PHE A 471 4.44 -17.48 17.82
CA PHE A 471 3.26 -18.14 18.30
C PHE A 471 2.05 -17.23 18.21
N THR A 472 0.89 -17.82 17.96
CA THR A 472 -0.41 -17.14 17.98
C THR A 472 -1.41 -18.03 18.69
N ASN A 473 -2.13 -17.45 19.64
CA ASN A 473 -3.31 -18.06 20.25
C ASN A 473 -4.53 -17.23 19.83
N SER A 474 -5.55 -17.90 19.36
CA SER A 474 -6.81 -17.30 18.94
C SER A 474 -7.98 -18.02 19.62
N GLU A 475 -8.91 -17.24 20.10
CA GLU A 475 -10.21 -17.71 20.62
C GLU A 475 -11.27 -17.05 19.72
N SER A 476 -12.14 -17.85 19.14
CA SER A 476 -13.20 -17.36 18.26
C SER A 476 -14.53 -18.01 18.63
N THR A 477 -15.54 -17.19 18.85
CA THR A 477 -16.91 -17.66 19.09
C THR A 477 -17.85 -17.08 18.02
N GLN A 478 -18.82 -17.86 17.62
CA GLN A 478 -19.82 -17.50 16.62
C GLN A 478 -21.19 -18.03 17.03
N LEU A 479 -22.20 -17.18 16.97
CA LEU A 479 -23.61 -17.54 17.10
C LEU A 479 -24.30 -17.21 15.78
N SER A 480 -24.98 -18.17 15.18
CA SER A 480 -25.62 -18.03 13.87
C SER A 480 -27.00 -18.63 13.84
N ALA A 481 -27.90 -17.92 13.16
CA ALA A 481 -29.23 -18.36 12.77
C ALA A 481 -29.35 -18.36 11.25
N SER A 482 -29.84 -19.42 10.65
CA SER A 482 -30.12 -19.51 9.22
C SER A 482 -31.40 -20.25 9.00
N SER A 483 -32.30 -19.70 8.15
CA SER A 483 -33.50 -20.36 7.68
C SER A 483 -33.43 -20.45 6.16
N ILE A 484 -33.60 -21.64 5.63
CA ILE A 484 -33.65 -21.92 4.19
C ILE A 484 -35.04 -22.45 3.87
N ASN A 485 -35.71 -21.78 2.93
CA ASN A 485 -37.00 -22.23 2.41
C ASN A 485 -36.78 -22.77 0.98
N TYR A 486 -37.24 -23.97 0.71
CA TYR A 486 -37.12 -24.61 -0.59
C TYR A 486 -38.45 -24.54 -1.34
N ARG A 487 -38.39 -24.58 -2.67
CA ARG A 487 -39.57 -24.70 -3.55
C ARG A 487 -40.35 -25.97 -3.19
N ALA A 488 -41.65 -25.90 -3.03
CA ALA A 488 -42.49 -27.03 -2.65
C ALA A 488 -42.36 -28.25 -3.58
N SER A 489 -42.03 -28.01 -4.87
CA SER A 489 -41.81 -29.08 -5.87
C SER A 489 -40.57 -29.94 -5.60
N THR A 490 -39.65 -29.50 -4.73
CA THR A 490 -38.42 -30.28 -4.36
C THR A 490 -38.73 -31.43 -3.41
N GLY A 491 -39.86 -31.34 -2.66
CA GLY A 491 -40.18 -32.28 -1.58
C GLY A 491 -39.24 -32.20 -0.37
N MET A 492 -38.38 -31.16 -0.31
CA MET A 492 -37.49 -30.88 0.83
C MET A 492 -38.21 -30.05 1.88
N ASP A 493 -38.02 -30.40 3.13
CA ASP A 493 -38.44 -29.57 4.27
C ASP A 493 -37.58 -28.33 4.40
N ASN A 494 -38.17 -27.25 4.92
CA ASN A 494 -37.46 -26.05 5.26
C ASN A 494 -36.39 -26.36 6.32
N ASP A 495 -35.21 -25.79 6.17
CA ASP A 495 -34.05 -26.06 7.03
C ASP A 495 -33.80 -24.85 7.95
N ILE A 496 -33.78 -25.10 9.26
CA ILE A 496 -33.47 -24.10 10.27
C ILE A 496 -32.19 -24.52 10.98
N ASN A 497 -31.17 -23.70 10.88
CA ASN A 497 -29.87 -23.97 11.48
C ASN A 497 -29.51 -22.89 12.52
N ASN A 498 -29.66 -23.24 13.79
CA ASN A 498 -29.34 -22.40 14.96
C ASN A 498 -28.12 -22.99 15.64
N ARG A 499 -26.95 -22.33 15.52
CA ARG A 499 -25.68 -22.93 15.89
C ARG A 499 -24.80 -21.96 16.67
N TYR A 500 -24.15 -22.47 17.70
CA TYR A 500 -23.05 -21.81 18.38
C TYR A 500 -21.75 -22.57 18.14
N TYR A 501 -20.69 -21.84 17.83
CA TYR A 501 -19.36 -22.41 17.65
C TYR A 501 -18.38 -21.75 18.63
N ASP A 502 -17.57 -22.56 19.30
CA ASP A 502 -16.38 -22.14 20.04
C ASP A 502 -15.16 -22.77 19.40
N THR A 503 -14.19 -21.95 19.00
CA THR A 503 -13.06 -22.37 18.19
C THR A 503 -11.74 -21.83 18.76
N PRO A 504 -11.20 -22.40 19.84
CA PRO A 504 -9.84 -22.09 20.26
C PRO A 504 -8.83 -22.65 19.24
N SER A 505 -7.84 -21.84 18.90
CA SER A 505 -6.78 -22.24 17.99
C SER A 505 -5.41 -21.77 18.43
N ARG A 506 -4.36 -22.53 18.08
CA ARG A 506 -2.98 -22.26 18.42
C ARG A 506 -2.09 -22.51 17.21
N SER A 507 -1.22 -21.55 16.92
CA SER A 507 -0.20 -21.69 15.89
C SER A 507 1.19 -21.43 16.46
N ARG A 508 2.16 -22.23 16.08
CA ARG A 508 3.58 -22.05 16.41
C ARG A 508 4.43 -22.32 15.17
N ASN A 509 5.43 -21.49 14.97
CA ASN A 509 6.37 -21.65 13.88
C ASN A 509 7.79 -21.36 14.36
N TYR A 510 8.76 -22.16 13.94
CA TYR A 510 10.18 -21.97 14.19
C TYR A 510 10.92 -22.22 12.89
N SER A 511 11.87 -21.35 12.57
CA SER A 511 12.73 -21.53 11.42
C SER A 511 14.17 -21.19 11.77
N ILE A 512 15.11 -22.03 11.35
CA ILE A 512 16.55 -21.81 11.46
C ILE A 512 17.13 -21.97 10.07
N GLN A 513 17.79 -20.94 9.58
CA GLN A 513 18.46 -20.94 8.27
C GLN A 513 19.92 -20.60 8.44
N ALA A 514 20.79 -21.42 7.90
CA ALA A 514 22.20 -21.14 7.74
C ALA A 514 22.51 -20.94 6.26
N THR A 515 23.25 -19.90 5.93
CA THR A 515 23.67 -19.58 4.56
C THR A 515 25.17 -19.34 4.56
N TYR A 516 25.92 -20.02 3.69
CA TYR A 516 27.35 -19.85 3.48
C TYR A 516 27.61 -19.42 2.05
N SER A 517 28.42 -18.38 1.87
CA SER A 517 28.81 -17.86 0.58
C SER A 517 30.34 -17.99 0.40
N GLU A 518 30.74 -18.69 -0.67
CA GLU A 518 32.15 -18.90 -1.07
C GLU A 518 32.47 -18.12 -2.33
N PRO A 519 33.47 -17.24 -2.34
CA PRO A 519 34.00 -16.63 -3.56
C PRO A 519 34.79 -17.68 -4.38
N ILE A 520 34.27 -18.07 -5.55
CA ILE A 520 34.91 -19.06 -6.45
C ILE A 520 35.72 -18.39 -7.56
N ALA A 521 35.45 -17.11 -7.86
CA ALA A 521 36.21 -16.27 -8.77
C ALA A 521 35.94 -14.80 -8.44
N LYS A 522 36.66 -13.89 -9.11
CA LYS A 522 36.47 -12.44 -8.91
C LYS A 522 35.01 -12.04 -9.08
N ARG A 523 34.39 -11.54 -7.98
CA ARG A 523 32.98 -11.14 -7.94
C ARG A 523 32.00 -12.21 -8.42
N THR A 524 32.35 -13.51 -8.15
CA THR A 524 31.53 -14.67 -8.47
C THR A 524 31.49 -15.57 -7.24
N TYR A 525 30.29 -15.88 -6.78
CA TYR A 525 30.06 -16.54 -5.51
C TYR A 525 29.18 -17.77 -5.68
N LEU A 526 29.51 -18.83 -4.96
CA LEU A 526 28.66 -20.01 -4.80
C LEU A 526 28.09 -19.99 -3.39
N GLN A 527 26.76 -19.95 -3.29
CA GLN A 527 26.06 -19.87 -2.03
C GLN A 527 25.37 -21.21 -1.74
N PHE A 528 25.58 -21.72 -0.55
CA PHE A 528 24.88 -22.87 0.01
C PHE A 528 23.96 -22.41 1.13
N SER A 529 22.72 -22.91 1.13
CA SER A 529 21.75 -22.61 2.17
C SER A 529 21.10 -23.89 2.68
N TYR A 530 20.87 -23.93 3.97
CA TYR A 530 20.03 -24.93 4.59
C TYR A 530 19.09 -24.26 5.55
N ARG A 531 17.77 -24.59 5.43
CA ARG A 531 16.72 -24.08 6.31
C ARG A 531 15.90 -25.27 6.84
N PHE A 532 15.74 -25.30 8.14
CA PHE A 532 14.73 -26.10 8.82
C PHE A 532 13.56 -25.20 9.22
N ASN A 533 12.33 -25.62 8.93
CA ASN A 533 11.12 -24.90 9.32
C ASN A 533 10.10 -25.87 9.90
N TYR A 534 9.68 -25.59 11.13
CA TYR A 534 8.62 -26.33 11.82
C TYR A 534 7.38 -25.45 11.94
N ARG A 535 6.21 -26.01 11.59
CA ARG A 535 4.90 -25.36 11.76
C ARG A 535 3.97 -26.31 12.49
N TYR A 536 3.31 -25.78 13.50
CA TYR A 536 2.29 -26.43 14.29
C TYR A 536 1.03 -25.57 14.29
N ASN A 537 -0.11 -26.18 13.93
CA ASN A 537 -1.42 -25.55 14.00
C ASN A 537 -2.39 -26.52 14.66
N LYS A 538 -3.10 -26.05 15.68
CA LYS A 538 -4.17 -26.78 16.33
C LYS A 538 -5.44 -25.91 16.32
N SER A 539 -6.56 -26.49 15.94
CA SER A 539 -7.90 -25.90 16.02
C SER A 539 -8.86 -26.92 16.58
N ASP A 540 -9.68 -26.50 17.52
CA ASP A 540 -10.62 -27.37 18.24
C ASP A 540 -11.99 -26.69 18.23
N ARG A 541 -12.75 -26.89 17.15
CA ARG A 541 -14.07 -26.30 16.99
C ARG A 541 -15.13 -27.15 17.65
N GLY A 542 -15.64 -26.72 18.78
CA GLY A 542 -16.89 -27.23 19.37
C GLY A 542 -18.10 -26.58 18.68
N ALA A 543 -19.01 -27.39 18.19
CA ALA A 543 -20.28 -26.96 17.66
C ALA A 543 -21.40 -27.35 18.63
N TYR A 544 -22.36 -26.45 18.79
CA TYR A 544 -23.49 -26.63 19.70
C TYR A 544 -24.76 -26.21 19.00
N THR A 545 -25.81 -26.99 19.18
CA THR A 545 -27.21 -26.71 18.80
C THR A 545 -28.02 -26.39 20.04
N TYR A 546 -29.23 -25.88 19.88
CA TYR A 546 -30.11 -25.56 20.99
C TYR A 546 -31.41 -26.34 20.82
N ASP A 547 -31.86 -27.01 21.88
CA ASP A 547 -33.18 -27.69 21.91
C ASP A 547 -34.30 -26.65 21.91
N ASP A 548 -35.37 -26.96 21.17
CA ASP A 548 -36.61 -26.18 21.10
C ASP A 548 -36.43 -24.69 20.75
N LEU A 549 -35.29 -24.31 20.17
CA LEU A 549 -34.98 -22.95 19.80
C LEU A 549 -35.62 -22.61 18.45
N THR A 550 -36.54 -21.66 18.46
CA THR A 550 -37.10 -21.13 17.20
C THR A 550 -36.09 -20.17 16.53
N TYR A 551 -36.20 -20.01 15.21
CA TYR A 551 -35.46 -19.01 14.48
C TYR A 551 -35.69 -17.59 15.03
N SER A 552 -36.93 -17.30 15.46
CA SER A 552 -37.29 -16.00 16.04
C SER A 552 -36.62 -15.70 17.36
N ASP A 553 -36.52 -16.68 18.26
CA ASP A 553 -35.89 -16.47 19.58
C ASP A 553 -34.39 -16.15 19.43
N LEU A 554 -33.69 -16.91 18.56
CA LEU A 554 -32.31 -16.66 18.28
C LEU A 554 -32.08 -15.31 17.61
N VAL A 555 -32.93 -14.93 16.65
CA VAL A 555 -32.87 -13.61 16.01
C VAL A 555 -33.05 -12.48 17.02
N ASN A 556 -33.95 -12.65 18.01
CA ASN A 556 -34.19 -11.66 19.06
C ASN A 556 -32.97 -11.51 19.97
N ALA A 557 -32.41 -12.62 20.43
CA ALA A 557 -31.17 -12.59 21.23
C ALA A 557 -30.01 -11.91 20.46
N LEU A 558 -29.80 -12.22 19.19
CA LEU A 558 -28.80 -11.60 18.34
C LEU A 558 -29.05 -10.09 18.12
N LYS A 559 -30.30 -9.64 18.06
CA LYS A 559 -30.61 -8.21 17.95
C LYS A 559 -30.39 -7.46 19.27
N THR A 560 -30.72 -8.09 20.40
CA THR A 560 -30.61 -7.51 21.75
C THR A 560 -29.15 -7.35 22.15
N HIS A 561 -28.35 -8.38 21.96
CA HIS A 561 -26.94 -8.45 22.33
C HIS A 561 -25.98 -8.21 21.14
N ARG A 562 -26.25 -7.17 20.35
CA ARG A 562 -25.40 -6.83 19.20
C ARG A 562 -23.94 -6.66 19.63
N TYR A 563 -23.00 -7.44 19.03
CA TYR A 563 -21.56 -7.52 19.34
C TYR A 563 -21.17 -8.23 20.66
N ASP A 564 -22.11 -8.88 21.32
CA ASP A 564 -21.86 -9.63 22.55
C ASP A 564 -22.39 -11.05 22.43
N VAL A 565 -21.55 -11.95 21.86
CA VAL A 565 -21.91 -13.37 21.67
C VAL A 565 -22.22 -14.03 23.02
N ALA A 566 -21.44 -13.73 24.06
CA ALA A 566 -21.64 -14.32 25.38
C ALA A 566 -23.00 -13.90 25.98
N GLY A 567 -23.32 -12.61 25.91
CA GLY A 567 -24.62 -12.11 26.36
C GLY A 567 -25.81 -12.72 25.63
N ALA A 568 -25.69 -12.90 24.30
CA ALA A 568 -26.74 -13.59 23.52
C ALA A 568 -26.90 -15.07 23.93
N VAL A 569 -25.80 -15.78 24.17
CA VAL A 569 -25.83 -17.17 24.67
C VAL A 569 -26.44 -17.22 26.06
N ASP A 570 -26.05 -16.34 26.99
CA ASP A 570 -26.59 -16.27 28.36
C ASP A 570 -28.10 -15.98 28.33
N GLU A 571 -28.60 -15.09 27.44
CA GLU A 571 -30.02 -14.84 27.27
C GLU A 571 -30.79 -16.11 26.85
N LEU A 572 -30.29 -16.83 25.81
CA LEU A 572 -30.91 -18.07 25.37
C LEU A 572 -30.94 -19.12 26.47
N MET A 573 -29.88 -19.29 27.22
CA MET A 573 -29.86 -20.22 28.35
C MET A 573 -30.83 -19.79 29.46
N SER A 574 -31.00 -18.49 29.72
CA SER A 574 -31.97 -17.96 30.70
C SER A 574 -33.40 -18.18 30.29
N LEU A 575 -33.68 -18.27 29.00
CA LEU A 575 -35.00 -18.62 28.44
C LEU A 575 -35.31 -20.12 28.48
N GLY A 576 -34.35 -20.96 28.91
CA GLY A 576 -34.52 -22.39 29.09
C GLY A 576 -34.03 -23.24 27.93
N HIS A 577 -33.41 -22.63 26.92
CA HIS A 577 -32.84 -23.38 25.79
C HIS A 577 -31.52 -24.03 26.21
N GLU A 578 -31.46 -25.34 26.24
CA GLU A 578 -30.22 -26.06 26.57
C GLU A 578 -29.28 -26.12 25.37
N GLN A 579 -28.00 -25.90 25.64
CA GLN A 579 -26.92 -25.99 24.68
C GLN A 579 -26.41 -27.44 24.57
N LEU A 580 -26.68 -28.09 23.42
CA LEU A 580 -26.29 -29.46 23.15
C LEU A 580 -25.05 -29.53 22.28
N TYR A 581 -24.03 -30.26 22.71
CA TYR A 581 -22.84 -30.49 21.91
C TYR A 581 -23.16 -31.37 20.69
N ASP A 582 -22.87 -30.85 19.50
CA ASP A 582 -23.06 -31.57 18.25
C ASP A 582 -21.74 -32.15 17.74
N ASN A 583 -21.60 -33.45 17.89
CA ASN A 583 -20.39 -34.15 17.46
C ASN A 583 -20.27 -34.24 15.92
N SER A 584 -21.39 -34.14 15.19
CA SER A 584 -21.39 -34.20 13.72
C SER A 584 -20.83 -32.93 13.09
N LEU A 585 -21.02 -31.76 13.73
CA LEU A 585 -20.56 -30.44 13.29
C LEU A 585 -19.25 -30.01 13.97
N SER A 586 -18.86 -30.70 15.04
CA SER A 586 -17.61 -30.43 15.77
C SER A 586 -16.40 -30.94 15.01
N GLN A 587 -15.32 -30.18 15.05
CA GLN A 587 -14.14 -30.45 14.25
C GLN A 587 -12.85 -30.21 15.05
N PHE A 588 -12.00 -31.20 15.13
CA PHE A 588 -10.65 -31.09 15.67
C PHE A 588 -9.63 -31.24 14.55
N SER A 589 -8.61 -30.39 14.54
CA SER A 589 -7.48 -30.47 13.60
C SER A 589 -6.18 -30.12 14.31
N GLU A 590 -5.22 -31.02 14.26
CA GLU A 590 -3.86 -30.80 14.73
C GLU A 590 -2.89 -31.15 13.60
N TYR A 591 -2.19 -30.14 13.09
CA TYR A 591 -1.30 -30.25 11.95
C TYR A 591 0.13 -29.89 12.33
N GLN A 592 1.06 -30.77 12.01
CA GLN A 592 2.48 -30.56 12.18
C GLN A 592 3.16 -30.68 10.82
N ASN A 593 4.10 -29.79 10.55
CA ASN A 593 4.83 -29.77 9.30
C ASN A 593 6.31 -29.50 9.53
N PHE A 594 7.16 -30.36 9.01
CA PHE A 594 8.61 -30.31 9.07
C PHE A 594 9.16 -30.13 7.67
N ASP A 595 9.67 -28.95 7.36
CA ASP A 595 10.26 -28.60 6.08
C ASP A 595 11.79 -28.53 6.20
N HIS A 596 12.50 -29.26 5.36
CA HIS A 596 13.93 -29.13 5.19
C HIS A 596 14.19 -28.54 3.81
N THR A 597 14.90 -27.42 3.72
CA THR A 597 15.24 -26.80 2.44
C THR A 597 16.74 -26.77 2.28
N ALA A 598 17.26 -27.43 1.25
CA ALA A 598 18.67 -27.33 0.87
C ALA A 598 18.75 -26.60 -0.47
N GLY A 599 19.57 -25.57 -0.54
CA GLY A 599 19.69 -24.70 -1.72
C GLY A 599 21.14 -24.48 -2.14
N ILE A 600 21.31 -24.38 -3.46
CA ILE A 600 22.56 -23.93 -4.08
C ILE A 600 22.23 -22.79 -5.06
N MET A 601 23.03 -21.72 -4.99
CA MET A 601 22.86 -20.54 -5.83
C MET A 601 24.21 -20.01 -6.32
N LEU A 602 24.32 -19.78 -7.61
CA LEU A 602 25.44 -19.10 -8.26
C LEU A 602 25.09 -17.60 -8.38
N ARG A 603 25.99 -16.75 -7.90
CA ARG A 603 25.87 -15.29 -8.02
C ARG A 603 27.07 -14.72 -8.79
N ILE A 604 26.77 -13.95 -9.83
CA ILE A 604 27.76 -13.29 -10.67
C ILE A 604 27.47 -11.81 -10.63
N VAL A 605 28.39 -11.02 -10.10
CA VAL A 605 28.27 -9.55 -9.98
C VAL A 605 29.25 -8.91 -10.95
N ARG A 606 28.77 -8.09 -11.86
CA ARG A 606 29.55 -7.31 -12.83
C ARG A 606 29.05 -5.87 -12.86
N ASP A 607 29.80 -4.98 -13.44
CA ASP A 607 29.43 -3.56 -13.48
C ASP A 607 28.14 -3.32 -14.27
N LYS A 608 27.93 -4.11 -15.33
CA LYS A 608 26.72 -4.02 -16.18
C LYS A 608 25.64 -5.02 -15.82
N TYR A 609 25.92 -6.10 -15.11
CA TYR A 609 24.89 -7.07 -14.76
C TYR A 609 25.16 -7.82 -13.46
N ASN A 610 24.06 -8.16 -12.79
CA ASN A 610 24.03 -9.08 -11.67
C ASN A 610 23.14 -10.26 -12.03
N LEU A 611 23.67 -11.48 -11.90
CA LEU A 611 22.93 -12.72 -12.18
C LEU A 611 22.97 -13.58 -10.91
N SER A 612 21.80 -14.00 -10.46
CA SER A 612 21.62 -15.03 -9.44
C SER A 612 20.79 -16.16 -10.01
N ALA A 613 21.33 -17.37 -10.03
CA ALA A 613 20.64 -18.58 -10.52
C ALA A 613 20.82 -19.71 -9.53
N GLY A 614 19.74 -20.33 -9.11
CA GLY A 614 19.79 -21.37 -8.09
C GLY A 614 18.61 -22.31 -8.10
N VAL A 615 18.74 -23.32 -7.29
CA VAL A 615 17.72 -24.31 -7.05
C VAL A 615 17.67 -24.68 -5.58
N GLU A 616 16.46 -24.87 -5.08
CA GLU A 616 16.20 -25.41 -3.75
C GLU A 616 15.43 -26.72 -3.87
N ILE A 617 15.79 -27.69 -3.04
CA ILE A 617 15.07 -28.95 -2.84
C ILE A 617 14.47 -28.90 -1.44
N LEU A 618 13.17 -29.18 -1.35
CA LEU A 618 12.39 -29.07 -0.11
C LEU A 618 11.72 -30.42 0.22
N PRO A 619 12.41 -31.36 0.88
CA PRO A 619 11.74 -32.47 1.57
C PRO A 619 10.83 -31.94 2.67
N GLN A 620 9.60 -32.42 2.68
CA GLN A 620 8.55 -32.02 3.61
C GLN A 620 7.92 -33.28 4.22
N HIS A 621 7.80 -33.30 5.54
CA HIS A 621 7.05 -34.29 6.30
C HIS A 621 5.90 -33.59 7.02
N SER A 622 4.66 -34.02 6.78
CA SER A 622 3.46 -33.47 7.41
C SER A 622 2.70 -34.57 8.13
N VAL A 623 2.18 -34.25 9.31
CA VAL A 623 1.35 -35.10 10.14
C VAL A 623 0.04 -34.35 10.46
N LEU A 624 -1.08 -35.05 10.30
CA LEU A 624 -2.41 -34.53 10.63
C LEU A 624 -3.15 -35.49 11.53
N ASN A 625 -3.64 -34.98 12.65
CA ASN A 625 -4.68 -35.61 13.46
C ASN A 625 -5.96 -34.82 13.24
N TYR A 626 -7.04 -35.48 12.86
CA TYR A 626 -8.29 -34.84 12.49
C TYR A 626 -9.46 -35.62 13.03
N LYS A 627 -10.47 -34.92 13.57
CA LYS A 627 -11.74 -35.50 13.99
C LYS A 627 -12.89 -34.72 13.39
N TYR A 628 -13.80 -35.41 12.76
CA TYR A 628 -14.98 -34.82 12.15
C TYR A 628 -16.11 -35.84 12.06
N MET A 629 -17.35 -35.44 12.28
CA MET A 629 -18.53 -36.32 12.30
C MET A 629 -18.36 -37.53 13.22
N GLY A 630 -17.71 -37.34 14.38
CA GLY A 630 -17.41 -38.42 15.34
C GLY A 630 -16.33 -39.41 14.90
N LYS A 631 -15.79 -39.28 13.67
CA LYS A 631 -14.71 -40.15 13.17
C LYS A 631 -13.36 -39.52 13.44
N GLU A 632 -12.40 -40.33 13.87
CA GLU A 632 -11.05 -39.92 14.15
C GLU A 632 -10.11 -40.42 13.05
N TYR A 633 -9.24 -39.55 12.58
CA TYR A 633 -8.19 -39.79 11.59
C TYR A 633 -6.87 -39.39 12.23
N ASN A 634 -6.16 -40.38 12.78
CA ASN A 634 -4.93 -40.10 13.55
C ASN A 634 -3.69 -40.44 12.72
N ASP A 635 -2.63 -39.70 12.93
CA ASP A 635 -1.31 -39.89 12.33
C ASP A 635 -1.32 -39.98 10.79
N ILE A 636 -2.19 -39.21 10.14
CA ILE A 636 -2.18 -39.10 8.70
C ILE A 636 -0.91 -38.39 8.26
N THR A 637 0.01 -39.16 7.67
CA THR A 637 1.32 -38.65 7.26
C THR A 637 1.41 -38.41 5.76
N ARG A 638 2.18 -37.43 5.38
CA ARG A 638 2.52 -37.17 3.99
C ARG A 638 3.96 -36.74 3.84
N ASN A 639 4.70 -37.46 2.97
CA ASN A 639 6.07 -37.13 2.61
C ASN A 639 6.10 -36.68 1.15
N VAL A 640 6.68 -35.52 0.91
CA VAL A 640 6.84 -34.95 -0.44
C VAL A 640 8.19 -34.25 -0.58
N VAL A 641 8.70 -34.22 -1.81
CA VAL A 641 9.90 -33.47 -2.16
C VAL A 641 9.50 -32.44 -3.19
N ASN A 642 9.69 -31.18 -2.85
CA ASN A 642 9.40 -30.04 -3.72
C ASN A 642 10.70 -29.54 -4.35
N PHE A 643 10.56 -28.80 -5.45
CA PHE A 643 11.65 -28.26 -6.21
C PHE A 643 11.36 -26.81 -6.59
N THR A 644 12.29 -25.90 -6.32
CA THR A 644 12.11 -24.45 -6.55
C THR A 644 13.31 -23.88 -7.30
N PRO A 645 13.26 -23.82 -8.63
CA PRO A 645 14.26 -23.09 -9.42
C PRO A 645 14.01 -21.58 -9.33
N THR A 646 15.10 -20.82 -9.25
CA THR A 646 15.08 -19.36 -9.22
C THR A 646 16.13 -18.77 -10.15
N LEU A 647 15.77 -17.67 -10.81
CA LEU A 647 16.70 -16.86 -11.62
C LEU A 647 16.35 -15.39 -11.40
N ASN A 648 17.37 -14.57 -11.12
CA ASN A 648 17.27 -13.12 -11.07
C ASN A 648 18.43 -12.53 -11.88
N LEU A 649 18.09 -11.81 -12.94
CA LEU A 649 19.03 -11.08 -13.78
C LEU A 649 18.69 -9.60 -13.73
N ARG A 650 19.65 -8.77 -13.34
CA ARG A 650 19.61 -7.32 -13.47
C ARG A 650 20.68 -6.87 -14.44
N TYR A 651 20.28 -6.19 -15.50
CA TYR A 651 21.18 -5.65 -16.50
C TYR A 651 21.07 -4.12 -16.51
N LYS A 652 22.20 -3.43 -16.32
CA LYS A 652 22.33 -1.96 -16.37
C LYS A 652 22.86 -1.56 -17.76
N PHE A 653 22.05 -0.88 -18.54
CA PHE A 653 22.50 -0.26 -19.79
C PHE A 653 23.35 0.98 -19.49
N ASN A 654 22.90 1.77 -18.53
CA ASN A 654 23.58 2.91 -17.91
C ASN A 654 23.03 3.10 -16.47
N ASP A 655 23.43 4.16 -15.77
CA ASP A 655 23.04 4.42 -14.38
C ASP A 655 21.52 4.62 -14.21
N MET A 656 20.85 5.13 -15.25
CA MET A 656 19.41 5.42 -15.24
C MET A 656 18.56 4.44 -16.02
N THR A 657 19.15 3.48 -16.73
CA THR A 657 18.44 2.51 -17.57
C THR A 657 18.79 1.09 -17.15
N ASN A 658 17.80 0.35 -16.67
CA ASN A 658 18.01 -1.05 -16.28
C ASN A 658 16.85 -1.95 -16.67
N LEU A 659 17.19 -3.23 -16.87
CA LEU A 659 16.26 -4.32 -17.07
C LEU A 659 16.45 -5.35 -15.96
N GLN A 660 15.38 -5.76 -15.34
CA GLN A 660 15.36 -6.84 -14.36
C GLN A 660 14.44 -7.95 -14.84
N VAL A 661 14.94 -9.18 -14.84
CA VAL A 661 14.17 -10.38 -15.16
C VAL A 661 14.24 -11.33 -13.97
N ARG A 662 13.08 -11.74 -13.47
CA ARG A 662 12.95 -12.69 -12.35
C ARG A 662 12.11 -13.87 -12.79
N TYR A 663 12.60 -15.06 -12.53
CA TYR A 663 11.86 -16.30 -12.67
C TYR A 663 11.89 -17.06 -11.35
N ASN A 664 10.74 -17.54 -10.90
CA ASN A 664 10.66 -18.48 -9.78
C ASN A 664 9.60 -19.55 -10.02
N GLY A 665 10.00 -20.79 -9.80
CA GLY A 665 9.13 -21.94 -9.73
C GLY A 665 8.79 -22.26 -8.28
N ARG A 666 7.51 -22.54 -7.98
CA ARG A 666 7.07 -22.88 -6.61
C ARG A 666 6.07 -24.02 -6.63
N THR A 667 6.33 -25.04 -5.81
CA THR A 667 5.36 -26.10 -5.54
C THR A 667 4.46 -25.71 -4.36
N SER A 668 3.16 -25.96 -4.48
CA SER A 668 2.17 -25.81 -3.41
C SER A 668 1.46 -27.14 -3.17
N GLN A 669 1.39 -27.56 -1.92
CA GLN A 669 0.71 -28.80 -1.54
C GLN A 669 -0.79 -28.54 -1.36
N PRO A 670 -1.68 -29.53 -1.67
CA PRO A 670 -3.06 -29.48 -1.21
C PRO A 670 -3.10 -29.46 0.32
N SER A 671 -4.15 -28.84 0.89
CA SER A 671 -4.38 -28.94 2.33
C SER A 671 -4.58 -30.40 2.73
N MET A 672 -4.10 -30.77 3.91
CA MET A 672 -4.29 -32.15 4.40
C MET A 672 -5.77 -32.52 4.54
N THR A 673 -6.61 -31.55 4.90
CA THR A 673 -8.07 -31.72 4.99
C THR A 673 -8.72 -32.03 3.62
N ASN A 674 -8.24 -31.42 2.53
CA ASN A 674 -8.75 -31.72 1.19
C ASN A 674 -8.38 -33.14 0.72
N LEU A 675 -7.41 -33.78 1.36
CA LEU A 675 -6.99 -35.16 1.03
C LEU A 675 -7.81 -36.20 1.77
N LEU A 676 -8.56 -35.81 2.80
CA LEU A 676 -9.46 -36.71 3.51
C LEU A 676 -10.73 -36.88 2.68
N GLU A 677 -11.16 -38.12 2.46
CA GLU A 677 -12.43 -38.44 1.74
C GLU A 677 -13.62 -38.24 2.70
N ILE A 678 -13.90 -36.98 3.03
CA ILE A 678 -14.94 -36.55 3.93
C ILE A 678 -15.91 -35.66 3.17
N THR A 679 -17.20 -35.78 3.47
CA THR A 679 -18.26 -34.87 3.00
C THR A 679 -18.58 -33.91 4.14
N ASP A 680 -18.41 -32.62 3.92
CA ASP A 680 -18.78 -31.54 4.84
C ASP A 680 -20.08 -30.89 4.33
N ASP A 681 -21.18 -31.16 4.99
CA ASP A 681 -22.54 -30.64 4.76
C ASP A 681 -22.98 -29.62 5.81
N SER A 682 -22.01 -29.04 6.53
CA SER A 682 -22.28 -28.03 7.55
C SER A 682 -22.99 -26.78 7.00
N ASP A 683 -22.83 -26.48 5.72
CA ASP A 683 -23.68 -25.56 4.95
C ASP A 683 -24.51 -26.38 3.94
N PRO A 684 -25.83 -26.57 4.17
CA PRO A 684 -26.63 -27.44 3.34
C PRO A 684 -26.71 -27.04 1.86
N LEU A 685 -26.54 -25.75 1.54
CA LEU A 685 -26.52 -25.28 0.15
C LEU A 685 -25.13 -25.38 -0.51
N ASN A 686 -24.06 -25.62 0.28
CA ASN A 686 -22.67 -25.64 -0.21
C ASN A 686 -21.89 -26.81 0.39
N ILE A 687 -22.18 -28.01 -0.06
CA ILE A 687 -21.54 -29.23 0.40
C ILE A 687 -20.10 -29.32 -0.16
N ARG A 688 -19.15 -29.76 0.67
CA ARG A 688 -17.75 -29.92 0.27
C ARG A 688 -17.28 -31.36 0.46
N MET A 689 -16.56 -31.88 -0.54
CA MET A 689 -15.99 -33.21 -0.52
C MET A 689 -14.44 -33.13 -0.55
N GLY A 690 -13.78 -34.11 0.07
CA GLY A 690 -12.34 -34.29 -0.08
C GLY A 690 -11.94 -35.16 -1.25
N ASN A 691 -10.63 -35.23 -1.56
CA ASN A 691 -10.06 -36.05 -2.63
C ASN A 691 -8.63 -36.45 -2.29
N SER A 692 -8.44 -37.73 -1.91
CA SER A 692 -7.14 -38.31 -1.54
C SER A 692 -6.13 -38.36 -2.72
N LYS A 693 -6.61 -38.23 -3.97
CA LYS A 693 -5.79 -38.33 -5.19
C LYS A 693 -5.15 -37.02 -5.62
N LEU A 694 -5.32 -35.95 -4.86
CA LEU A 694 -4.76 -34.63 -5.20
C LEU A 694 -3.23 -34.65 -5.25
N LYS A 695 -2.71 -34.10 -6.34
CA LYS A 695 -1.29 -33.87 -6.57
C LYS A 695 -0.89 -32.45 -6.22
N PRO A 696 0.38 -32.21 -5.86
CA PRO A 696 0.90 -30.85 -5.71
C PRO A 696 0.74 -30.02 -7.00
N SER A 697 0.45 -28.73 -6.84
CA SER A 697 0.48 -27.79 -7.94
C SER A 697 1.87 -27.16 -8.06
N PHE A 698 2.30 -26.85 -9.30
CA PHE A 698 3.55 -26.16 -9.58
C PHE A 698 3.28 -24.86 -10.33
N SER A 699 3.58 -23.74 -9.68
CA SER A 699 3.41 -22.40 -10.25
C SER A 699 4.75 -21.86 -10.74
N GLN A 700 4.78 -21.41 -11.99
CA GLN A 700 5.89 -20.75 -12.65
C GLN A 700 5.57 -19.28 -12.82
N ASN A 701 6.44 -18.40 -12.34
CA ASN A 701 6.26 -16.96 -12.41
C ASN A 701 7.48 -16.35 -13.09
N LEU A 702 7.26 -15.69 -14.21
CA LEU A 702 8.24 -14.89 -14.92
C LEU A 702 7.81 -13.42 -14.84
N ARG A 703 8.72 -12.55 -14.42
CA ARG A 703 8.50 -11.11 -14.39
C ARG A 703 9.69 -10.41 -15.02
N ALA A 704 9.40 -9.41 -15.86
CA ALA A 704 10.39 -8.51 -16.40
C ALA A 704 10.00 -7.08 -16.04
N PHE A 705 10.97 -6.27 -15.70
CA PHE A 705 10.80 -4.86 -15.38
C PHE A 705 11.92 -4.05 -16.07
N PHE A 706 11.53 -3.09 -16.86
CA PHE A 706 12.42 -2.15 -17.52
C PHE A 706 12.09 -0.74 -17.07
N ASN A 707 13.11 0.07 -16.81
CA ASN A 707 12.93 1.49 -16.55
C ASN A 707 14.09 2.31 -17.11
N THR A 708 13.78 3.53 -17.52
CA THR A 708 14.75 4.55 -17.92
C THR A 708 14.29 5.93 -17.51
N TYR A 709 15.23 6.81 -17.23
CA TYR A 709 14.96 8.20 -16.90
C TYR A 709 15.91 9.15 -17.65
N ASP A 710 15.35 10.18 -18.28
CA ASP A 710 16.06 11.26 -18.92
C ASP A 710 15.80 12.56 -18.13
N ALA A 711 16.83 13.07 -17.47
CA ALA A 711 16.74 14.25 -16.62
C ALA A 711 16.59 15.56 -17.41
N GLU A 712 17.11 15.63 -18.65
CA GLU A 712 17.05 16.84 -19.47
C GLU A 712 15.59 17.13 -19.87
N HIS A 713 14.86 16.11 -20.30
CA HIS A 713 13.45 16.22 -20.67
C HIS A 713 12.48 15.87 -19.54
N GLN A 714 12.99 15.56 -18.33
CA GLN A 714 12.18 15.02 -17.21
C GLN A 714 11.29 13.85 -17.66
N ARG A 715 11.85 12.97 -18.51
CA ARG A 715 11.12 11.85 -19.08
C ARG A 715 11.43 10.57 -18.32
N SER A 716 10.39 9.98 -17.76
CA SER A 716 10.40 8.63 -17.20
C SER A 716 9.68 7.68 -18.12
N LEU A 717 10.29 6.56 -18.44
CA LEU A 717 9.64 5.46 -19.15
C LEU A 717 9.87 4.17 -18.36
N PHE A 718 8.81 3.44 -18.10
CA PHE A 718 8.91 2.12 -17.50
C PHE A 718 7.97 1.12 -18.14
N SER A 719 8.36 -0.14 -18.11
CA SER A 719 7.56 -1.26 -18.58
C SER A 719 7.68 -2.42 -17.61
N HIS A 720 6.59 -3.12 -17.38
CA HIS A 720 6.60 -4.39 -16.68
C HIS A 720 5.83 -5.44 -17.46
N ALA A 721 6.37 -6.65 -17.47
CA ALA A 721 5.68 -7.81 -18.02
C ALA A 721 5.66 -8.93 -16.99
N TYR A 722 4.57 -9.69 -16.97
CA TYR A 722 4.49 -10.87 -16.13
C TYR A 722 3.83 -12.02 -16.89
N PHE A 723 4.22 -13.22 -16.53
CA PHE A 723 3.59 -14.45 -16.99
C PHE A 723 3.56 -15.45 -15.84
N GLN A 724 2.39 -15.99 -15.57
CA GLN A 724 2.18 -17.01 -14.55
C GLN A 724 1.46 -18.20 -15.16
N LEU A 725 2.00 -19.39 -14.93
CA LEU A 725 1.42 -20.68 -15.33
C LEU A 725 1.36 -21.59 -14.11
N THR A 726 0.21 -22.20 -13.85
CA THR A 726 0.06 -23.18 -12.76
C THR A 726 -0.29 -24.55 -13.36
N GLN A 727 0.65 -25.49 -13.21
CA GLN A 727 0.44 -26.90 -13.56
C GLN A 727 -0.19 -27.64 -12.37
N ASN A 728 -1.08 -28.59 -12.64
CA ASN A 728 -1.85 -29.31 -11.62
C ASN A 728 -2.55 -28.36 -10.62
N SER A 729 -3.08 -27.24 -11.12
CA SER A 729 -3.86 -26.32 -10.29
C SER A 729 -5.00 -27.09 -9.60
N ILE A 730 -5.23 -26.83 -8.32
CA ILE A 730 -6.35 -27.43 -7.61
C ILE A 730 -7.56 -26.54 -7.86
N SER A 731 -8.59 -27.12 -8.47
CA SER A 731 -9.87 -26.48 -8.78
C SER A 731 -11.00 -27.36 -8.28
N ASN A 732 -12.14 -26.78 -7.96
CA ASN A 732 -13.31 -27.52 -7.55
C ASN A 732 -14.06 -28.03 -8.78
N ARG A 733 -14.43 -29.32 -8.77
CA ARG A 733 -15.51 -29.84 -9.62
C ARG A 733 -16.82 -29.55 -8.91
N THR A 734 -17.75 -28.94 -9.61
CA THR A 734 -19.02 -28.50 -9.05
C THR A 734 -20.15 -29.37 -9.60
N TYR A 735 -20.91 -30.00 -8.71
CA TYR A 735 -22.17 -30.66 -8.96
C TYR A 735 -23.27 -29.74 -8.45
N TYR A 736 -24.20 -29.39 -9.30
CA TYR A 736 -25.29 -28.49 -8.95
C TYR A 736 -26.65 -29.16 -9.14
N ASP A 737 -27.46 -29.15 -8.10
CA ASP A 737 -28.85 -29.63 -8.15
C ASP A 737 -29.78 -28.44 -8.43
N GLU A 738 -30.33 -28.44 -9.63
CA GLU A 738 -31.22 -27.36 -10.11
C GLU A 738 -32.53 -27.28 -9.33
N SER A 739 -33.02 -28.40 -8.76
CA SER A 739 -34.27 -28.45 -8.03
C SER A 739 -34.16 -27.81 -6.64
N THR A 740 -33.05 -27.94 -5.98
CA THR A 740 -32.80 -27.50 -4.61
C THR A 740 -31.86 -26.28 -4.50
N GLY A 741 -31.09 -26.02 -5.56
CA GLY A 741 -30.03 -25.02 -5.56
C GLY A 741 -28.79 -25.44 -4.77
N VAL A 742 -28.67 -26.69 -4.36
CA VAL A 742 -27.53 -27.24 -3.63
C VAL A 742 -26.32 -27.39 -4.54
N SER A 743 -25.19 -26.86 -4.10
CA SER A 743 -23.91 -26.98 -4.79
C SER A 743 -22.96 -27.90 -4.02
N THR A 744 -22.58 -29.03 -4.64
CA THR A 744 -21.56 -29.92 -4.07
C THR A 744 -20.25 -29.75 -4.80
N THR A 745 -19.16 -29.48 -4.07
CA THR A 745 -17.82 -29.23 -4.64
C THR A 745 -16.82 -30.28 -4.19
N LYS A 746 -15.99 -30.75 -5.15
CA LYS A 746 -14.88 -31.68 -4.92
C LYS A 746 -13.60 -31.12 -5.53
N PRO A 747 -12.50 -30.98 -4.78
CA PRO A 747 -11.24 -30.50 -5.32
C PRO A 747 -10.58 -31.55 -6.26
N GLU A 748 -10.17 -31.10 -7.44
CA GLU A 748 -9.47 -31.91 -8.44
C GLU A 748 -8.30 -31.14 -9.06
N ASN A 749 -7.29 -31.86 -9.58
CA ASN A 749 -6.18 -31.20 -10.29
C ASN A 749 -6.57 -30.90 -11.74
N ILE A 750 -6.32 -29.71 -12.19
CA ILE A 750 -6.60 -29.24 -13.55
C ILE A 750 -5.40 -28.49 -14.13
N ASN A 751 -5.21 -28.58 -15.44
CA ASN A 751 -4.23 -27.80 -16.20
C ASN A 751 -4.95 -26.84 -17.15
N GLY A 752 -4.29 -25.71 -17.43
CA GLY A 752 -4.81 -24.66 -18.32
C GLY A 752 -4.93 -23.30 -17.66
N ASN A 753 -4.72 -23.19 -16.33
CA ASN A 753 -4.73 -21.91 -15.63
C ASN A 753 -3.43 -21.14 -15.85
N TRP A 754 -3.53 -20.01 -16.56
CA TRP A 754 -2.40 -19.10 -16.78
C TRP A 754 -2.88 -17.65 -16.94
N SER A 755 -1.98 -16.73 -16.66
CA SER A 755 -2.20 -15.30 -16.87
C SER A 755 -0.91 -14.63 -17.33
N GLY A 756 -1.05 -13.57 -18.10
CA GLY A 756 0.06 -12.72 -18.50
C GLY A 756 -0.38 -11.29 -18.72
N GLY A 757 0.57 -10.38 -18.64
CA GLY A 757 0.28 -8.97 -18.87
C GLY A 757 1.51 -8.14 -19.16
N LEU A 758 1.26 -6.98 -19.74
CA LEU A 758 2.24 -5.96 -20.10
C LEU A 758 1.73 -4.61 -19.67
N GLY A 759 2.51 -3.93 -18.84
CA GLY A 759 2.27 -2.54 -18.47
C GLY A 759 3.34 -1.64 -19.06
N LEU A 760 2.91 -0.49 -19.59
CA LEU A 760 3.75 0.57 -20.12
C LEU A 760 3.38 1.85 -19.39
N GLY A 761 4.36 2.62 -18.94
CA GLY A 761 4.11 3.91 -18.33
C GLY A 761 5.13 4.95 -18.78
N MET A 762 4.64 6.14 -19.03
CA MET A 762 5.43 7.29 -19.45
C MET A 762 5.01 8.53 -18.69
N SER A 763 5.99 9.30 -18.22
CA SER A 763 5.80 10.65 -17.70
C SER A 763 6.82 11.56 -18.38
N THR A 764 6.40 12.66 -18.99
CA THR A 764 7.31 13.55 -19.72
C THR A 764 6.82 15.00 -19.69
N ALA A 765 7.76 15.93 -19.54
CA ALA A 765 7.52 17.34 -19.84
C ALA A 765 7.56 17.54 -21.37
N ILE A 766 6.62 18.31 -21.92
CA ILE A 766 6.50 18.57 -23.36
C ILE A 766 7.03 19.93 -23.80
N ASP A 767 7.20 20.85 -22.88
CA ASP A 767 7.75 22.19 -23.14
C ASP A 767 9.14 22.37 -22.48
N LYS A 768 9.92 23.32 -22.94
CA LYS A 768 11.27 23.61 -22.43
C LYS A 768 11.25 24.12 -21.01
N GLU A 769 10.25 24.89 -20.65
CA GLU A 769 10.02 25.47 -19.31
C GLU A 769 9.49 24.43 -18.32
N LYS A 770 9.03 23.25 -18.82
CA LYS A 770 8.51 22.13 -18.03
C LYS A 770 7.25 22.50 -17.24
N TYR A 771 6.41 23.35 -17.84
CA TYR A 771 5.10 23.70 -17.30
C TYR A 771 4.03 22.66 -17.64
N PHE A 772 4.16 22.00 -18.81
CA PHE A 772 3.23 21.00 -19.29
C PHE A 772 3.82 19.61 -19.14
N THR A 773 3.10 18.71 -18.50
CA THR A 773 3.46 17.28 -18.36
C THR A 773 2.36 16.38 -18.87
N ILE A 774 2.75 15.28 -19.47
CA ILE A 774 1.86 14.17 -19.85
C ILE A 774 2.29 12.96 -19.04
N ASP A 775 1.34 12.36 -18.33
CA ASP A 775 1.48 11.08 -17.64
C ASP A 775 0.54 10.08 -18.34
N GLU A 776 1.09 8.98 -18.79
CA GLU A 776 0.38 7.91 -19.49
C GLU A 776 0.70 6.58 -18.85
N PHE A 777 -0.32 5.74 -18.66
CA PHE A 777 -0.15 4.38 -18.22
C PHE A 777 -1.13 3.45 -18.92
N THR A 778 -0.61 2.45 -19.61
CA THR A 778 -1.38 1.40 -20.27
C THR A 778 -1.03 0.06 -19.67
N ASN A 779 -2.03 -0.71 -19.29
CA ASN A 779 -1.85 -2.07 -18.80
C ASN A 779 -2.74 -3.05 -19.57
N PHE A 780 -2.12 -4.05 -20.15
CA PHE A 780 -2.72 -5.14 -20.88
C PHE A 780 -2.68 -6.40 -20.01
N GLY A 781 -3.81 -7.05 -19.79
CA GLY A 781 -3.91 -8.29 -19.05
C GLY A 781 -4.67 -9.35 -19.83
N TYR A 782 -4.19 -10.59 -19.77
CA TYR A 782 -4.90 -11.75 -20.31
C TYR A 782 -4.92 -12.87 -19.28
N THR A 783 -6.08 -13.48 -19.09
CA THR A 783 -6.29 -14.61 -18.17
C THR A 783 -6.97 -15.75 -18.88
N ASN A 784 -6.54 -16.99 -18.58
CA ASN A 784 -7.22 -18.20 -18.95
C ASN A 784 -7.49 -19.00 -17.66
N SER A 785 -8.74 -19.02 -17.24
CA SER A 785 -9.20 -19.71 -16.03
C SER A 785 -9.99 -20.94 -16.41
N VAL A 786 -9.61 -22.10 -15.87
CA VAL A 786 -10.24 -23.38 -16.17
C VAL A 786 -10.75 -24.02 -14.87
N GLY A 787 -11.98 -24.53 -14.90
CA GLY A 787 -12.60 -25.28 -13.81
C GLY A 787 -13.32 -26.52 -14.33
N TYR A 788 -13.65 -27.45 -13.42
CA TYR A 788 -14.43 -28.64 -13.76
C TYR A 788 -15.92 -28.43 -13.44
N LEU A 789 -16.77 -28.96 -14.31
CA LEU A 789 -18.23 -29.03 -14.15
C LEU A 789 -18.65 -30.48 -13.92
N ASP A 790 -19.94 -30.67 -13.64
CA ASP A 790 -20.56 -31.99 -13.52
C ASP A 790 -20.48 -32.75 -14.84
N PRO A 791 -19.75 -33.90 -14.90
CA PRO A 791 -19.60 -34.66 -16.13
C PRO A 791 -20.90 -35.35 -16.59
N VAL A 792 -21.89 -35.49 -15.72
CA VAL A 792 -23.22 -36.03 -16.08
C VAL A 792 -23.99 -35.02 -16.88
N LYS A 793 -23.94 -33.74 -16.49
CA LYS A 793 -24.60 -32.62 -17.19
C LYS A 793 -23.83 -32.17 -18.44
N PHE A 794 -22.51 -32.35 -18.45
CA PHE A 794 -21.62 -31.96 -19.54
C PHE A 794 -20.77 -33.14 -20.05
N PRO A 795 -21.38 -34.16 -20.61
CA PRO A 795 -20.68 -35.40 -20.99
C PRO A 795 -19.62 -35.19 -22.09
N ASP A 796 -19.84 -34.22 -22.98
CA ASP A 796 -18.94 -33.94 -24.10
C ASP A 796 -17.73 -33.08 -23.70
N ASN A 797 -17.91 -32.20 -22.73
CA ASN A 797 -16.85 -31.32 -22.23
C ASN A 797 -17.15 -30.84 -20.80
N ASP A 798 -16.56 -31.48 -19.82
CA ASP A 798 -16.70 -31.17 -18.40
C ASP A 798 -15.81 -30.02 -17.91
N LYS A 799 -15.23 -29.22 -18.83
CA LYS A 799 -14.36 -28.09 -18.51
C LYS A 799 -15.02 -26.76 -18.83
N SER A 800 -15.22 -25.94 -17.81
CA SER A 800 -15.50 -24.53 -17.99
C SER A 800 -14.21 -23.76 -18.18
N THR A 801 -14.12 -23.00 -19.27
CA THR A 801 -12.96 -22.16 -19.58
C THR A 801 -13.42 -20.73 -19.81
N THR A 802 -12.96 -19.83 -18.95
CA THR A 802 -13.14 -18.40 -19.11
C THR A 802 -11.83 -17.75 -19.57
N LYS A 803 -11.89 -17.09 -20.73
CA LYS A 803 -10.79 -16.29 -21.28
C LYS A 803 -11.12 -14.83 -21.09
N GLY A 804 -10.22 -14.07 -20.50
CA GLY A 804 -10.42 -12.64 -20.22
C GLY A 804 -9.27 -11.80 -20.78
N LEU A 805 -9.61 -10.75 -21.50
CA LEU A 805 -8.71 -9.67 -21.91
C LEU A 805 -9.11 -8.42 -21.16
N SER A 806 -8.16 -7.75 -20.53
CA SER A 806 -8.35 -6.46 -19.87
C SER A 806 -7.38 -5.42 -20.43
N LEU A 807 -7.89 -4.22 -20.67
CA LEU A 807 -7.11 -3.05 -21.05
C LEU A 807 -7.43 -1.93 -20.07
N ASN A 808 -6.43 -1.49 -19.33
CA ASN A 808 -6.52 -0.32 -18.46
C ASN A 808 -5.68 0.79 -19.06
N GLN A 809 -6.28 1.95 -19.30
CA GLN A 809 -5.62 3.14 -19.84
C GLN A 809 -5.85 4.30 -18.89
N SER A 810 -4.77 4.99 -18.52
CA SER A 810 -4.82 6.23 -17.74
C SER A 810 -4.01 7.30 -18.47
N LEU A 811 -4.59 8.47 -18.64
CA LEU A 811 -3.96 9.62 -19.29
C LEU A 811 -4.20 10.86 -18.45
N SER A 812 -3.15 11.59 -18.14
CA SER A 812 -3.22 12.88 -17.46
C SER A 812 -2.39 13.91 -18.20
N PHE A 813 -2.98 15.06 -18.43
CA PHE A 813 -2.33 16.25 -18.98
C PHE A 813 -2.35 17.33 -17.92
N THR A 814 -1.19 17.76 -17.44
CA THR A 814 -1.08 18.75 -16.36
C THR A 814 -0.31 19.98 -16.81
N TYR A 815 -0.92 21.15 -16.61
CA TYR A 815 -0.27 22.46 -16.65
C TYR A 815 0.05 22.93 -15.25
N ARG A 816 1.30 23.27 -14.97
CA ARG A 816 1.75 23.73 -13.65
C ARG A 816 2.67 24.92 -13.75
N LYS A 817 2.20 26.05 -13.33
CA LYS A 817 3.00 27.28 -13.30
C LYS A 817 2.63 28.11 -12.06
N ASP A 818 3.65 28.42 -11.24
CA ASP A 818 3.56 29.31 -10.08
C ASP A 818 2.32 29.11 -9.17
N TRP A 819 1.27 29.88 -9.40
CA TRP A 819 0.06 29.92 -8.58
C TRP A 819 -1.07 29.03 -9.12
N LEU A 820 -0.90 28.47 -10.31
CA LEU A 820 -1.92 27.68 -11.03
C LEU A 820 -1.40 26.29 -11.36
N GLU A 821 -2.17 25.27 -10.97
CA GLU A 821 -2.04 23.91 -11.48
C GLU A 821 -3.42 23.50 -12.01
N ALA A 822 -3.47 23.03 -13.24
CA ALA A 822 -4.67 22.53 -13.90
C ALA A 822 -4.36 21.20 -14.58
N SER A 823 -5.20 20.19 -14.39
CA SER A 823 -5.03 18.90 -15.05
C SER A 823 -6.33 18.41 -15.68
N LEU A 824 -6.18 17.71 -16.79
CA LEU A 824 -7.22 16.91 -17.44
C LEU A 824 -6.83 15.44 -17.29
N ASN A 825 -7.76 14.65 -16.77
CA ASN A 825 -7.53 13.24 -16.47
C ASN A 825 -8.56 12.39 -17.21
N GLY A 826 -8.12 11.23 -17.69
CA GLY A 826 -8.99 10.23 -18.30
C GLY A 826 -8.51 8.84 -17.91
N ASP A 827 -9.40 8.01 -17.41
CA ASP A 827 -9.14 6.62 -17.07
C ASP A 827 -10.17 5.73 -17.77
N MET A 828 -9.74 4.58 -18.25
CA MET A 828 -10.61 3.62 -18.91
C MET A 828 -10.16 2.20 -18.55
N THR A 829 -11.13 1.38 -18.16
CA THR A 829 -10.96 -0.07 -18.06
C THR A 829 -11.94 -0.72 -19.02
N TYR A 830 -11.42 -1.43 -19.99
CA TYR A 830 -12.20 -2.31 -20.87
C TYR A 830 -11.89 -3.75 -20.56
N THR A 831 -12.93 -4.56 -20.41
CA THR A 831 -12.78 -5.99 -20.20
C THR A 831 -13.66 -6.75 -21.20
N HIS A 832 -13.03 -7.69 -21.89
CA HIS A 832 -13.67 -8.64 -22.79
C HIS A 832 -13.45 -10.03 -22.22
N GLN A 833 -14.54 -10.77 -21.97
CA GLN A 833 -14.46 -12.13 -21.43
C GLN A 833 -15.38 -13.05 -22.19
N THR A 834 -14.93 -14.29 -22.38
CA THR A 834 -15.71 -15.36 -23.00
C THR A 834 -15.70 -16.61 -22.13
N ASN A 835 -16.83 -17.29 -22.01
CA ASN A 835 -16.93 -18.57 -21.32
C ASN A 835 -17.50 -19.63 -22.29
N ASN A 836 -16.93 -20.83 -22.32
CA ASN A 836 -17.30 -21.87 -23.29
C ASN A 836 -18.56 -22.67 -22.91
N VAL A 837 -19.19 -22.39 -21.78
CA VAL A 837 -20.34 -23.16 -21.28
C VAL A 837 -21.67 -22.49 -21.65
N LEU A 838 -21.69 -21.17 -21.63
CA LEU A 838 -22.93 -20.40 -21.84
C LEU A 838 -23.22 -20.19 -23.33
N ASP A 839 -24.50 -20.18 -23.71
CA ASP A 839 -24.93 -19.85 -25.07
C ASP A 839 -24.63 -18.41 -25.46
N ASN A 840 -24.83 -17.45 -24.53
CA ASN A 840 -24.38 -16.07 -24.66
C ASN A 840 -23.07 -15.91 -23.89
N ASN A 841 -21.98 -16.34 -24.51
CA ASN A 841 -20.70 -16.59 -23.86
C ASN A 841 -19.77 -15.35 -23.81
N THR A 842 -20.20 -14.18 -24.29
CA THR A 842 -19.35 -13.01 -24.43
C THR A 842 -19.83 -11.89 -23.54
N PHE A 843 -18.94 -11.39 -22.69
CA PHE A 843 -19.17 -10.30 -21.75
C PHE A 843 -18.22 -9.15 -22.09
N ASN A 844 -18.79 -7.99 -22.37
CA ASN A 844 -18.02 -6.76 -22.60
C ASN A 844 -18.48 -5.72 -21.60
N TYR A 845 -17.55 -5.14 -20.86
CA TYR A 845 -17.90 -4.02 -19.99
C TYR A 845 -16.81 -2.96 -19.98
N TRP A 846 -17.26 -1.75 -19.72
CA TRP A 846 -16.44 -0.54 -19.73
C TRP A 846 -16.69 0.24 -18.44
N ASP A 847 -15.60 0.53 -17.75
CA ASP A 847 -15.58 1.52 -16.69
C ASP A 847 -14.65 2.63 -17.13
N PHE A 848 -15.17 3.83 -17.30
CA PHE A 848 -14.35 4.95 -17.75
C PHE A 848 -14.70 6.23 -17.01
N SER A 849 -13.69 7.06 -16.82
CA SER A 849 -13.84 8.36 -16.20
C SER A 849 -13.04 9.41 -16.96
N TYR A 850 -13.56 10.63 -17.00
CA TYR A 850 -12.84 11.80 -17.47
C TYR A 850 -13.18 13.01 -16.60
N GLY A 851 -12.21 13.89 -16.40
CA GLY A 851 -12.39 15.00 -15.50
C GLY A 851 -11.31 16.05 -15.57
N ALA A 852 -11.50 17.10 -14.79
CA ALA A 852 -10.57 18.19 -14.66
C ALA A 852 -10.31 18.48 -13.18
N GLU A 853 -9.07 18.81 -12.84
CA GLU A 853 -8.65 19.27 -11.53
C GLU A 853 -8.03 20.65 -11.65
N LEU A 854 -8.40 21.55 -10.74
CA LEU A 854 -7.91 22.91 -10.67
C LEU A 854 -7.39 23.20 -9.26
N ASN A 855 -6.17 23.68 -9.17
CA ASN A 855 -5.55 24.12 -7.92
C ASN A 855 -4.98 25.52 -8.09
N ILE A 856 -5.55 26.49 -7.37
CA ILE A 856 -5.15 27.89 -7.40
C ILE A 856 -4.59 28.27 -6.03
N MET A 857 -3.34 28.74 -6.01
CA MET A 857 -2.65 29.21 -4.81
C MET A 857 -2.40 30.70 -4.87
N ALA A 858 -3.28 31.48 -4.29
CA ALA A 858 -3.13 32.92 -4.27
C ALA A 858 -1.97 33.38 -3.37
N PRO A 859 -1.22 34.44 -3.72
CA PRO A 859 -0.04 34.88 -2.98
C PRO A 859 -0.35 35.33 -1.53
N TRP A 860 -1.60 35.74 -1.26
CA TRP A 860 -2.05 36.14 0.07
C TRP A 860 -2.46 34.96 0.99
N GLY A 861 -2.22 33.69 0.55
CA GLY A 861 -2.41 32.48 1.37
C GLY A 861 -3.76 31.80 1.23
N THR A 862 -4.61 32.20 0.28
CA THR A 862 -5.85 31.50 -0.07
C THR A 862 -5.57 30.43 -1.13
N THR A 863 -6.10 29.21 -0.94
CA THR A 863 -6.00 28.12 -1.91
C THR A 863 -7.41 27.65 -2.28
N LEU A 864 -7.67 27.50 -3.56
CA LEU A 864 -8.86 26.85 -4.11
C LEU A 864 -8.42 25.56 -4.77
N ASN A 865 -9.00 24.44 -4.34
CA ASN A 865 -8.91 23.15 -5.03
C ASN A 865 -10.29 22.75 -5.49
N SER A 866 -10.42 22.32 -6.73
CA SER A 866 -11.67 21.81 -7.28
C SER A 866 -11.36 20.69 -8.25
N ASP A 867 -12.04 19.57 -8.10
CA ASP A 867 -12.01 18.49 -9.07
C ASP A 867 -13.43 18.10 -9.47
N ILE A 868 -13.61 17.88 -10.76
CA ILE A 868 -14.87 17.43 -11.36
C ILE A 868 -14.58 16.25 -12.27
N SER A 869 -15.32 15.15 -12.11
CA SER A 869 -15.15 13.96 -12.93
C SER A 869 -16.48 13.29 -13.25
N MET A 870 -16.63 12.84 -14.48
CA MET A 870 -17.71 11.99 -14.93
C MET A 870 -17.23 10.53 -14.89
N ASN A 871 -17.86 9.69 -14.07
CA ASN A 871 -17.60 8.26 -14.01
C ASN A 871 -18.76 7.53 -14.70
N SER A 872 -18.47 6.62 -15.61
CA SER A 872 -19.47 5.92 -16.40
C SER A 872 -19.19 4.43 -16.40
N ARG A 873 -20.25 3.63 -16.29
CA ARG A 873 -20.21 2.16 -16.35
C ARG A 873 -21.16 1.65 -17.40
N ARG A 874 -20.72 0.64 -18.16
CA ARG A 874 -21.50 0.02 -19.23
C ARG A 874 -21.27 -1.49 -19.29
N GLY A 875 -22.32 -2.23 -19.65
CA GLY A 875 -22.26 -3.67 -19.85
C GLY A 875 -22.51 -4.50 -18.59
N TYR A 876 -23.00 -3.88 -17.52
CA TYR A 876 -23.43 -4.58 -16.31
C TYR A 876 -24.82 -5.21 -16.54
N SER A 877 -25.11 -6.35 -15.87
CA SER A 877 -26.34 -7.12 -16.08
C SER A 877 -27.58 -6.39 -15.57
N GLN A 878 -27.52 -5.78 -14.41
CA GLN A 878 -28.60 -4.93 -13.91
C GLN A 878 -28.54 -3.55 -14.54
N ALA A 879 -29.65 -3.05 -15.04
CA ALA A 879 -29.74 -1.75 -15.68
C ALA A 879 -29.34 -0.60 -14.73
N SER A 880 -29.69 -0.71 -13.43
CA SER A 880 -29.35 0.25 -12.38
C SER A 880 -27.84 0.38 -12.12
N MET A 881 -27.04 -0.61 -12.53
CA MET A 881 -25.58 -0.59 -12.39
C MET A 881 -24.85 0.05 -13.59
N ASN A 882 -25.54 0.37 -14.68
CA ASN A 882 -25.02 1.09 -15.85
C ASN A 882 -25.16 2.61 -15.64
N THR A 883 -24.30 3.19 -14.82
CA THR A 883 -24.40 4.55 -14.29
C THR A 883 -23.61 5.59 -15.08
N ASN A 884 -24.01 6.85 -14.91
CA ASN A 884 -23.20 8.03 -15.16
C ASN A 884 -23.22 8.88 -13.90
N GLU A 885 -22.05 9.16 -13.33
CA GLU A 885 -21.91 9.82 -12.04
C GLU A 885 -21.00 11.04 -12.22
N LEU A 886 -21.59 12.25 -12.10
CA LEU A 886 -20.85 13.50 -12.12
C LEU A 886 -20.44 13.86 -10.69
N ILE A 887 -19.19 13.60 -10.32
CA ILE A 887 -18.67 13.88 -8.99
C ILE A 887 -17.93 15.20 -9.02
N TRP A 888 -18.30 16.12 -8.13
CA TRP A 888 -17.67 17.41 -7.99
C TRP A 888 -17.28 17.66 -6.52
N ASN A 889 -15.97 17.89 -6.32
CA ASN A 889 -15.39 18.21 -5.01
C ASN A 889 -14.78 19.61 -5.03
N VAL A 890 -14.93 20.35 -3.94
CA VAL A 890 -14.38 21.70 -3.80
C VAL A 890 -13.80 21.90 -2.40
N MET A 891 -12.62 22.50 -2.32
CA MET A 891 -12.06 23.00 -1.07
C MET A 891 -11.54 24.42 -1.25
N ILE A 892 -11.88 25.29 -0.31
CA ILE A 892 -11.31 26.61 -0.16
C ILE A 892 -10.59 26.65 1.19
N SER A 893 -9.33 27.05 1.20
CA SER A 893 -8.57 27.22 2.44
C SER A 893 -7.88 28.57 2.50
N HIS A 894 -7.71 29.10 3.71
CA HIS A 894 -6.93 30.30 3.94
C HIS A 894 -5.95 30.10 5.09
N SER A 895 -4.69 30.47 4.84
CA SER A 895 -3.61 30.39 5.82
C SER A 895 -3.36 31.76 6.44
N PHE A 896 -3.51 31.83 7.75
CA PHE A 896 -3.34 33.02 8.56
C PHE A 896 -1.91 33.10 9.09
N PHE A 897 -1.53 34.28 9.53
CA PHE A 897 -0.20 34.67 10.04
C PHE A 897 0.91 34.66 8.97
N LYS A 898 2.01 35.36 9.27
CA LYS A 898 3.18 35.42 8.34
C LYS A 898 3.86 34.10 8.12
N ASP A 899 3.88 33.24 9.16
CA ASP A 899 4.45 31.90 9.15
C ASP A 899 3.45 30.84 8.63
N ARG A 900 2.20 31.26 8.31
CA ARG A 900 1.13 30.36 7.84
C ARG A 900 0.88 29.19 8.78
N SER A 901 1.02 29.40 10.09
CA SER A 901 0.87 28.37 11.11
C SER A 901 -0.58 27.93 11.33
N LEU A 902 -1.56 28.76 11.04
CA LEU A 902 -2.98 28.44 11.16
C LEU A 902 -3.63 28.43 9.77
N THR A 903 -4.30 27.33 9.42
CA THR A 903 -5.07 27.22 8.17
C THR A 903 -6.50 26.82 8.52
N VAL A 904 -7.48 27.51 7.94
CA VAL A 904 -8.89 27.14 7.99
C VAL A 904 -9.33 26.76 6.60
N SER A 905 -9.99 25.62 6.47
CA SER A 905 -10.54 25.14 5.19
C SER A 905 -12.02 24.83 5.30
N LEU A 906 -12.73 25.09 4.23
CA LEU A 906 -14.08 24.63 3.94
C LEU A 906 -13.99 23.68 2.76
N GLU A 907 -14.42 22.45 2.96
CA GLU A 907 -14.41 21.42 1.93
C GLU A 907 -15.82 20.82 1.74
N TRP A 908 -16.13 20.48 0.51
CA TRP A 908 -17.34 19.75 0.18
C TRP A 908 -16.99 18.65 -0.82
N ASN A 909 -17.24 17.42 -0.42
CA ASN A 909 -17.04 16.24 -1.25
C ASN A 909 -18.37 15.84 -1.89
N ASP A 910 -18.33 15.47 -3.17
CA ASP A 910 -19.49 15.04 -3.96
C ASP A 910 -20.72 15.94 -3.77
N ILE A 911 -20.60 17.19 -4.24
CA ILE A 911 -21.66 18.22 -4.11
C ILE A 911 -22.98 17.72 -4.72
N LEU A 912 -22.88 16.92 -5.79
CA LEU A 912 -24.03 16.47 -6.57
C LEU A 912 -24.67 15.18 -6.02
N LYS A 913 -24.01 14.50 -5.08
CA LYS A 913 -24.49 13.26 -4.42
C LYS A 913 -24.70 12.08 -5.39
N GLU A 914 -23.87 11.99 -6.42
CA GLU A 914 -24.03 10.96 -7.45
C GLU A 914 -23.06 9.77 -7.32
N GLN A 915 -22.14 9.80 -6.36
CA GLN A 915 -21.17 8.73 -6.17
C GLN A 915 -21.83 7.40 -5.81
N SER A 916 -21.46 6.31 -6.51
CA SER A 916 -21.83 4.94 -6.17
C SER A 916 -20.61 4.02 -6.07
N ASN A 917 -20.78 2.84 -5.47
CA ASN A 917 -19.75 1.82 -5.36
C ASN A 917 -20.26 0.50 -5.97
N ILE A 918 -19.92 0.28 -7.24
CA ILE A 918 -20.34 -0.86 -8.06
C ILE A 918 -19.10 -1.57 -8.58
N SER A 919 -19.10 -2.90 -8.56
CA SER A 919 -18.02 -3.74 -9.06
C SER A 919 -18.52 -5.00 -9.74
N ARG A 920 -17.73 -5.55 -10.68
CA ARG A 920 -17.99 -6.83 -11.36
C ARG A 920 -16.79 -7.77 -11.20
N THR A 921 -17.10 -9.06 -10.96
CA THR A 921 -16.14 -10.15 -10.93
C THR A 921 -16.60 -11.28 -11.84
N ILE A 922 -15.69 -11.81 -12.68
CA ILE A 922 -15.98 -12.97 -13.53
C ILE A 922 -14.80 -13.96 -13.41
N ASN A 923 -15.12 -15.24 -13.23
CA ASN A 923 -14.14 -16.33 -13.18
C ASN A 923 -14.65 -17.56 -13.96
N ALA A 924 -14.02 -18.74 -13.83
CA ALA A 924 -14.41 -19.94 -14.55
C ALA A 924 -15.81 -20.47 -14.16
N PHE A 925 -16.36 -20.08 -13.03
CA PHE A 925 -17.57 -20.65 -12.45
C PHE A 925 -18.72 -19.69 -12.38
N GLN A 926 -18.47 -18.40 -12.29
CA GLN A 926 -19.52 -17.41 -12.08
C GLN A 926 -19.16 -16.01 -12.59
N ARG A 927 -20.22 -15.24 -12.87
CA ARG A 927 -20.23 -13.79 -12.96
C ARG A 927 -20.95 -13.23 -11.73
N SER A 928 -20.44 -12.18 -11.13
CA SER A 928 -21.09 -11.49 -10.00
C SER A 928 -20.96 -9.98 -10.14
N ASP A 929 -22.08 -9.28 -10.09
CA ASP A 929 -22.18 -7.83 -10.01
C ASP A 929 -22.56 -7.45 -8.59
N SER A 930 -21.92 -6.46 -8.00
CA SER A 930 -22.21 -6.03 -6.65
C SER A 930 -22.25 -4.51 -6.53
N ARG A 931 -23.15 -4.03 -5.69
CA ARG A 931 -23.29 -2.64 -5.27
C ARG A 931 -23.17 -2.58 -3.75
N SER A 932 -22.48 -1.58 -3.23
CA SER A 932 -22.33 -1.42 -1.78
C SER A 932 -22.44 0.05 -1.37
N ASN A 933 -22.78 0.28 -0.09
CA ASN A 933 -22.74 1.61 0.47
C ASN A 933 -21.29 2.13 0.54
N THR A 934 -21.18 3.44 0.43
CA THR A 934 -19.91 4.16 0.61
C THR A 934 -20.19 5.48 1.31
N ILE A 935 -19.15 6.23 1.63
CA ILE A 935 -19.31 7.57 2.19
C ILE A 935 -19.65 8.50 1.03
N TYR A 936 -20.88 9.00 1.05
CA TYR A 936 -21.40 9.94 0.06
C TYR A 936 -21.02 11.39 0.39
N SER A 937 -21.74 12.33 -0.22
CA SER A 937 -21.59 13.77 -0.07
C SER A 937 -21.55 14.25 1.39
N TYR A 938 -20.54 15.05 1.72
CA TYR A 938 -20.47 15.78 3.00
C TYR A 938 -19.70 17.08 2.84
N GLY A 939 -20.11 18.11 3.60
CA GLY A 939 -19.35 19.34 3.80
C GLY A 939 -18.61 19.31 5.13
N MET A 940 -17.40 19.89 5.21
CA MET A 940 -16.58 19.92 6.43
C MET A 940 -15.84 21.25 6.56
N VAL A 941 -15.83 21.79 7.78
CA VAL A 941 -14.92 22.87 8.20
C VAL A 941 -13.75 22.22 8.92
N ARG A 942 -12.53 22.58 8.54
CA ARG A 942 -11.30 22.05 9.13
C ARG A 942 -10.37 23.16 9.57
N VAL A 943 -9.75 22.99 10.72
CA VAL A 943 -8.75 23.89 11.29
C VAL A 943 -7.45 23.12 11.46
N ILE A 944 -6.38 23.64 10.89
CA ILE A 944 -5.05 23.04 10.92
C ILE A 944 -4.10 24.02 11.60
N TYR A 945 -3.45 23.60 12.68
CA TYR A 945 -2.43 24.38 13.38
C TYR A 945 -1.08 23.64 13.31
N LYS A 946 -0.03 24.37 12.90
CA LYS A 946 1.33 23.85 12.78
C LYS A 946 2.18 24.38 13.92
N LEU A 947 2.92 23.49 14.55
CA LEU A 947 3.89 23.76 15.59
C LEU A 947 5.29 23.46 15.05
N ASN A 948 6.15 24.49 14.97
CA ASN A 948 7.55 24.32 14.57
C ASN A 948 8.42 25.11 15.57
N ILE A 949 9.17 24.40 16.42
CA ILE A 949 10.07 24.98 17.43
C ILE A 949 11.45 24.39 17.19
N PHE A 950 12.35 25.18 16.59
CA PHE A 950 13.73 24.78 16.32
C PHE A 950 14.68 25.53 17.24
N GLY A 951 15.67 24.84 17.86
CA GLY A 951 16.60 25.41 18.85
C GLY A 951 17.80 26.16 18.25
N GLY A 952 17.86 26.37 16.92
CA GLY A 952 18.94 27.11 16.27
C GLY A 952 18.64 28.60 16.06
N LYS A 953 19.65 29.39 15.73
CA LYS A 953 19.56 30.86 15.46
C LYS A 953 18.53 31.28 14.40
N PHE A 954 17.89 30.33 13.73
CA PHE A 954 16.83 30.54 12.73
C PHE A 954 15.42 30.75 13.31
N GLY A 955 15.22 30.52 14.61
CA GLY A 955 13.93 30.78 15.29
C GLY A 955 13.76 32.19 15.85
N ALA A 956 14.77 33.06 15.73
CA ALA A 956 14.79 34.36 16.42
C ALA A 956 14.70 35.59 15.48
N SER A 957 14.16 35.43 14.26
CA SER A 957 13.94 36.57 13.36
C SER A 957 12.44 36.74 13.10
N GLY A 958 11.81 37.58 13.89
CA GLY A 958 10.49 38.15 13.57
C GLY A 958 9.43 38.01 14.66
N GLY A 959 9.49 38.86 15.68
CA GLY A 959 8.33 39.03 16.58
C GLY A 959 8.69 39.52 17.97
N ASN A 960 8.49 40.77 18.12
CA ASN A 960 8.52 41.53 19.36
C ASN A 960 7.83 40.79 20.53
N GLN A 961 8.48 40.82 21.68
CA GLN A 961 8.08 40.25 22.94
C GLN A 961 6.61 40.48 23.27
N GLY A 962 5.87 39.40 23.35
CA GLY A 962 4.62 39.33 24.12
C GLY A 962 4.73 38.06 24.99
N GLY A 963 5.01 38.28 26.27
CA GLY A 963 5.31 37.23 27.22
C GLY A 963 4.21 36.19 27.36
N PHE A 964 4.57 34.92 27.18
CA PHE A 964 3.87 33.81 27.84
C PHE A 964 4.86 33.15 28.81
N GLY A 965 4.37 33.05 30.03
CA GLY A 965 5.15 32.70 31.20
C GLY A 965 5.88 31.37 31.11
N ASN A 966 7.02 31.43 31.68
CA ASN A 966 7.90 30.38 32.13
C ASN A 966 7.11 29.14 32.63
N PHE A 967 7.05 28.09 31.86
CA PHE A 967 6.78 26.78 32.41
C PHE A 967 8.09 26.25 32.94
N GLY A 968 8.22 26.40 34.28
CA GLY A 968 9.37 26.02 35.07
C GLY A 968 9.80 24.56 34.86
N GLY A 969 11.11 24.44 34.71
CA GLY A 969 11.79 23.16 34.67
C GLY A 969 11.52 22.35 35.96
N TRP A 970 11.32 21.08 35.76
CA TRP A 970 11.41 20.08 36.81
C TRP A 970 12.89 19.81 37.10
N GLY A 971 13.45 20.63 37.98
CA GLY A 971 14.75 20.41 38.61
C GLY A 971 14.53 19.72 39.94
N GLY A 972 15.12 18.53 40.08
CA GLY A 972 15.14 17.76 41.31
C GLY A 972 15.89 18.49 42.43
N GLY A 973 15.23 18.77 43.56
CA GLY A 973 15.80 19.15 44.84
C GLY A 973 15.53 18.05 45.85
N ARG A 974 16.57 17.44 46.41
CA ARG A 974 16.47 16.46 47.49
C ARG A 974 15.94 17.10 48.77
N PRO A 975 15.15 16.39 49.58
CA PRO A 975 14.66 16.87 50.85
C PRO A 975 15.58 16.48 52.03
N GLY A 976 15.76 17.39 52.92
CA GLY A 976 16.24 17.14 54.27
C GLY A 976 15.05 16.92 55.21
N GLY A 977 15.25 15.96 56.08
CA GLY A 977 14.50 15.27 57.08
C GLY A 977 13.42 15.94 57.95
N GLY A 978 12.60 15.05 58.55
CA GLY A 978 12.03 15.23 59.85
C GLY A 978 10.56 14.85 60.02
N GLY A 979 10.31 13.64 60.58
CA GLY A 979 9.40 13.45 61.71
C GLY A 979 7.91 13.19 61.49
N GLY A 980 7.53 11.92 61.68
CA GLY A 980 6.41 11.60 62.64
C GLY A 980 4.98 11.46 62.11
N GLY A 981 4.44 10.22 62.25
CA GLY A 981 3.02 10.05 62.51
C GLY A 981 2.19 9.17 61.59
N ARG A 982 2.10 7.86 61.90
CA ARG A 982 0.97 6.96 61.56
C ARG A 982 -0.18 7.24 62.60
N PRO A 983 -1.44 6.76 62.49
CA PRO A 983 -1.93 5.61 61.74
C PRO A 983 -3.39 5.71 61.19
N GLY A 984 -3.80 4.74 60.41
CA GLY A 984 -5.11 4.08 60.63
C GLY A 984 -6.19 4.25 59.57
N GLY A 985 -6.62 3.14 58.98
CA GLY A 985 -8.01 2.78 58.87
C GLY A 985 -8.65 2.65 57.48
N ARG A 986 -8.71 1.41 57.03
CA ARG A 986 -9.82 0.67 56.36
C ARG A 986 -10.94 1.47 55.66
N ARG A 987 -11.16 1.29 54.40
CA ARG A 987 -12.13 0.37 53.77
C ARG A 987 -11.95 0.35 52.26
#